data_cfef0d70ea16989a099a04d3d250a1de
#
_entry.id   cfef0d70ea16989a099a04d3d250a1de
#
_cell.length_a   1.000
_cell.length_b   1.000
_cell.length_c   1.000
_cell.angle_alpha   90.00
_cell.angle_beta   90.00
_cell.angle_gamma   90.00
#
_symmetry.space_group_name_H-M   'P 1'
#
loop_
_entity.id
_entity.type
_entity.pdbx_description
1 polymer ?
#
loop_
_entity_poly.entity_id
_entity_poly.type
_entity_poly.pdbx_seq_one_letter_code
_entity_poly.pdbx_strand_id
1 'polypeptide(L)'
;MELFHKMISGFLGIPERQISSTLHLLGEGATIPFISRYRKEATGGLDEVQIEQIKEQHDKLCDIAKRKETILGTINEQGKLTAELEKRINDTWNPTELEDIYLPYKPKRKTRAEVARQKGLEPLATILMLQRENNLSTKAASFVKGDVKDVEDALKGARDIIAEQVNEDERARNAVRNQFSRQAEISAKVVKGKEEEAAKYRDYFDFSEPLKRCTSHRLLAIRRAESEGVLKVSINPDDEACIERLERQFVRGNNECSQQVDEATVDAYKRLLKPSIETEFAAQSKEKADEEAIRVFTENLRQLLLAPPLGQKRVLAIDPGFRTGCKVVCLDAQGNLLHNENIYPHPPVNKTGEAASKLRKMIEAYQIEAISIGNGTASRETEDFINSQSFDRQIPVFVVSEQGASIYSASKIARDEFPDYDVTVRGAVSIGRRLMDPLAELVKIDPKSIGVGQYQHDVDQTKLKKALDQTVENCVNLVGVNLNTASSHLLTYISGLGPQLAQNIVNYRAENGAFGSRKELMKVPRMGAKAFEQCAGFLRIPGAKNPLDNTAVHPESYHIVEQMAKDLKCTIDELIADKELRRKINISAYITPTVGLPTLQDILQELDKPGRDPRKAIKVFEFDKNVRTIADLREGMILPGIVGNITNFGAFVDIGIKENGLVHLSQLAERFISDPTEVVSIHQHVMVRVMNVDYDRKRIQLSMIGVPQD
;
A
#
# COMPACT_ATOMS: atom_id res chain seq x y z
N MET A 1 -13.46 -22.15 -14.99
CA MET A 1 -12.26 -21.37 -15.40
C MET A 1 -12.63 -20.34 -16.47
N GLU A 2 -13.23 -20.71 -17.62
CA GLU A 2 -13.64 -19.74 -18.65
C GLU A 2 -14.54 -18.61 -18.14
N LEU A 3 -15.49 -18.94 -17.26
CA LEU A 3 -16.36 -17.92 -16.64
C LEU A 3 -15.54 -16.87 -15.86
N PHE A 4 -14.52 -17.28 -15.12
CA PHE A 4 -13.66 -16.35 -14.38
C PHE A 4 -12.88 -15.43 -15.32
N HIS A 5 -12.32 -15.98 -16.40
CA HIS A 5 -11.62 -15.18 -17.40
C HIS A 5 -12.51 -14.09 -17.99
N LYS A 6 -13.76 -14.45 -18.34
CA LYS A 6 -14.75 -13.50 -18.86
C LYS A 6 -15.13 -12.42 -17.86
N MET A 7 -15.33 -12.80 -16.58
CA MET A 7 -15.66 -11.85 -15.53
C MET A 7 -14.50 -10.88 -15.26
N ILE A 8 -13.26 -11.40 -15.14
CA ILE A 8 -12.07 -10.58 -14.93
C ILE A 8 -11.87 -9.65 -16.13
N SER A 9 -12.07 -10.14 -17.37
CA SER A 9 -12.02 -9.33 -18.58
C SER A 9 -13.01 -8.16 -18.52
N GLY A 10 -14.23 -8.42 -18.08
CA GLY A 10 -15.25 -7.38 -17.89
C GLY A 10 -14.89 -6.33 -16.85
N PHE A 11 -14.21 -6.73 -15.76
CA PHE A 11 -13.79 -5.81 -14.68
C PHE A 11 -12.58 -4.96 -15.06
N LEU A 12 -11.56 -5.58 -15.68
CA LEU A 12 -10.28 -4.92 -15.92
C LEU A 12 -10.13 -4.34 -17.34
N GLY A 13 -11.04 -4.68 -18.25
CA GLY A 13 -10.92 -4.30 -19.67
C GLY A 13 -9.77 -4.99 -20.41
N ILE A 14 -9.20 -6.06 -19.83
CA ILE A 14 -8.10 -6.84 -20.41
C ILE A 14 -8.68 -8.02 -21.20
N PRO A 15 -8.16 -8.32 -22.42
CA PRO A 15 -8.63 -9.44 -23.22
C PRO A 15 -8.55 -10.79 -22.51
N GLU A 16 -9.58 -11.64 -22.62
CA GLU A 16 -9.65 -12.97 -21.97
C GLU A 16 -8.43 -13.85 -22.25
N ARG A 17 -7.87 -13.78 -23.45
CA ARG A 17 -6.65 -14.53 -23.83
C ARG A 17 -5.46 -14.15 -22.96
N GLN A 18 -5.27 -12.85 -22.71
CA GLN A 18 -4.15 -12.35 -21.88
C GLN A 18 -4.34 -12.78 -20.43
N ILE A 19 -5.58 -12.72 -19.91
CA ILE A 19 -5.93 -13.20 -18.56
C ILE A 19 -5.65 -14.69 -18.43
N SER A 20 -6.11 -15.50 -19.37
CA SER A 20 -5.89 -16.95 -19.37
C SER A 20 -4.40 -17.29 -19.37
N SER A 21 -3.61 -16.65 -20.24
CA SER A 21 -2.15 -16.85 -20.29
C SER A 21 -1.46 -16.43 -18.99
N THR A 22 -1.87 -15.30 -18.41
CA THR A 22 -1.31 -14.80 -17.14
C THR A 22 -1.62 -15.75 -15.98
N LEU A 23 -2.87 -16.19 -15.85
CA LEU A 23 -3.27 -17.15 -14.80
C LEU A 23 -2.60 -18.52 -14.96
N HIS A 24 -2.37 -18.95 -16.18
CA HIS A 24 -1.61 -20.19 -16.47
C HIS A 24 -0.17 -20.05 -15.97
N LEU A 25 0.53 -18.98 -16.33
CA LEU A 25 1.91 -18.73 -15.87
C LEU A 25 2.01 -18.63 -14.35
N LEU A 26 1.06 -17.92 -13.71
CA LEU A 26 0.98 -17.84 -12.24
C LEU A 26 0.72 -19.21 -11.62
N GLY A 27 -0.15 -20.02 -12.21
CA GLY A 27 -0.44 -21.40 -11.78
C GLY A 27 0.76 -22.35 -11.91
N GLU A 28 1.63 -22.11 -12.88
CA GLU A 28 2.92 -22.79 -13.00
C GLU A 28 3.95 -22.28 -11.97
N GLY A 29 3.60 -21.24 -11.18
CA GLY A 29 4.42 -20.64 -10.12
C GLY A 29 5.46 -19.65 -10.66
N ALA A 30 5.20 -19.04 -11.81
CA ALA A 30 5.98 -17.88 -12.25
C ALA A 30 5.62 -16.66 -11.38
N THR A 31 6.62 -15.84 -11.06
CA THR A 31 6.44 -14.62 -10.26
C THR A 31 5.97 -13.45 -11.13
N ILE A 32 5.33 -12.45 -10.51
CA ILE A 32 4.84 -11.25 -11.19
C ILE A 32 5.97 -10.51 -11.93
N PRO A 33 7.14 -10.21 -11.31
CA PRO A 33 8.24 -9.54 -11.99
C PRO A 33 8.78 -10.34 -13.19
N PHE A 34 8.84 -11.66 -13.09
CA PHE A 34 9.29 -12.51 -14.18
C PHE A 34 8.32 -12.49 -15.36
N ILE A 35 7.02 -12.58 -15.09
CA ILE A 35 5.99 -12.55 -16.13
C ILE A 35 6.00 -11.20 -16.85
N SER A 36 5.98 -10.09 -16.12
CA SER A 36 5.95 -8.75 -16.72
C SER A 36 7.18 -8.44 -17.56
N ARG A 37 8.34 -8.95 -17.16
CA ARG A 37 9.62 -8.68 -17.86
C ARG A 37 9.90 -9.66 -18.99
N TYR A 38 9.70 -10.96 -18.78
CA TYR A 38 10.20 -12.02 -19.66
C TYR A 38 9.12 -12.87 -20.34
N ARG A 39 7.84 -12.58 -20.14
CA ARG A 39 6.71 -13.30 -20.77
C ARG A 39 5.72 -12.36 -21.47
N LYS A 40 6.23 -11.23 -22.02
CA LYS A 40 5.43 -10.18 -22.65
C LYS A 40 4.59 -10.69 -23.82
N GLU A 41 5.14 -11.60 -24.63
CA GLU A 41 4.44 -12.19 -25.78
C GLU A 41 3.22 -13.01 -25.35
N ALA A 42 3.35 -13.76 -24.26
CA ALA A 42 2.27 -14.57 -23.74
C ALA A 42 1.15 -13.74 -23.10
N THR A 43 1.52 -12.62 -22.46
CA THR A 43 0.58 -11.75 -21.72
C THR A 43 0.12 -10.53 -22.55
N GLY A 44 0.74 -10.29 -23.74
CA GLY A 44 0.46 -9.10 -24.53
C GLY A 44 1.02 -7.82 -23.94
N GLY A 45 2.08 -7.91 -23.14
CA GLY A 45 2.80 -6.76 -22.57
C GLY A 45 2.19 -6.19 -21.29
N LEU A 46 1.45 -7.01 -20.53
CA LEU A 46 0.92 -6.58 -19.23
C LEU A 46 2.07 -6.23 -18.27
N ASP A 47 1.88 -5.13 -17.55
CA ASP A 47 2.78 -4.71 -16.48
C ASP A 47 2.50 -5.45 -15.15
N GLU A 48 3.34 -5.23 -14.14
CA GLU A 48 3.24 -5.87 -12.83
C GLU A 48 1.94 -5.52 -12.10
N VAL A 49 1.42 -4.30 -12.29
CA VAL A 49 0.17 -3.84 -11.65
C VAL A 49 -1.03 -4.57 -12.26
N GLN A 50 -1.06 -4.68 -13.59
CA GLN A 50 -2.13 -5.39 -14.30
C GLN A 50 -2.12 -6.89 -13.96
N ILE A 51 -0.94 -7.51 -13.88
CA ILE A 51 -0.80 -8.93 -13.51
C ILE A 51 -1.27 -9.16 -12.08
N GLU A 52 -0.92 -8.27 -11.15
CA GLU A 52 -1.38 -8.33 -9.76
C GLU A 52 -2.90 -8.17 -9.66
N GLN A 53 -3.49 -7.22 -10.39
CA GLN A 53 -4.94 -7.04 -10.45
C GLN A 53 -5.66 -8.29 -10.97
N ILE A 54 -5.15 -8.95 -12.01
CA ILE A 54 -5.69 -10.21 -12.52
C ILE A 54 -5.68 -11.28 -11.42
N LYS A 55 -4.57 -11.43 -10.72
CA LYS A 55 -4.42 -12.39 -9.62
C LYS A 55 -5.40 -12.10 -8.49
N GLU A 56 -5.52 -10.84 -8.07
CA GLU A 56 -6.44 -10.44 -6.99
C GLU A 56 -7.90 -10.69 -7.35
N GLN A 57 -8.31 -10.36 -8.58
CA GLN A 57 -9.67 -10.64 -9.02
C GLN A 57 -9.94 -12.14 -9.10
N HIS A 58 -8.97 -12.92 -9.57
CA HIS A 58 -9.09 -14.38 -9.58
C HIS A 58 -9.24 -14.95 -8.16
N ASP A 59 -8.42 -14.52 -7.22
CA ASP A 59 -8.47 -14.96 -5.82
C ASP A 59 -9.82 -14.60 -5.19
N LYS A 60 -10.34 -13.39 -5.41
CA LYS A 60 -11.68 -12.95 -4.96
C LYS A 60 -12.78 -13.87 -5.53
N LEU A 61 -12.74 -14.22 -6.80
CA LEU A 61 -13.71 -15.13 -7.41
C LEU A 61 -13.61 -16.55 -6.85
N CYS A 62 -12.40 -17.05 -6.59
CA CYS A 62 -12.18 -18.33 -5.92
C CYS A 62 -12.78 -18.34 -4.51
N ASP A 63 -12.64 -17.26 -3.75
CA ASP A 63 -13.20 -17.16 -2.40
C ASP A 63 -14.74 -17.13 -2.44
N ILE A 64 -15.36 -16.42 -3.40
CA ILE A 64 -16.80 -16.44 -3.63
C ILE A 64 -17.27 -17.86 -4.01
N ALA A 65 -16.53 -18.58 -4.87
CA ALA A 65 -16.88 -19.95 -5.24
C ALA A 65 -16.85 -20.88 -4.01
N LYS A 66 -15.82 -20.83 -3.19
CA LYS A 66 -15.75 -21.59 -1.93
C LYS A 66 -16.90 -21.24 -0.97
N ARG A 67 -17.25 -19.95 -0.90
CA ARG A 67 -18.38 -19.49 -0.08
C ARG A 67 -19.69 -20.06 -0.56
N LYS A 68 -19.94 -20.11 -1.90
CA LYS A 68 -21.11 -20.75 -2.50
C LYS A 68 -21.21 -22.23 -2.11
N GLU A 69 -20.10 -22.98 -2.21
CA GLU A 69 -20.07 -24.39 -1.81
C GLU A 69 -20.47 -24.57 -0.35
N THR A 70 -19.94 -23.73 0.55
CA THR A 70 -20.30 -23.75 1.97
C THR A 70 -21.80 -23.47 2.21
N ILE A 71 -22.35 -22.47 1.51
CA ILE A 71 -23.77 -22.09 1.60
C ILE A 71 -24.66 -23.22 1.09
N LEU A 72 -24.36 -23.75 -0.09
CA LEU A 72 -25.12 -24.89 -0.67
C LEU A 72 -25.09 -26.11 0.22
N GLY A 73 -23.92 -26.45 0.81
CA GLY A 73 -23.81 -27.53 1.77
C GLY A 73 -24.69 -27.31 2.99
N THR A 74 -24.65 -26.15 3.61
CA THR A 74 -25.45 -25.82 4.79
C THR A 74 -26.97 -25.87 4.52
N ILE A 75 -27.42 -25.36 3.37
CA ILE A 75 -28.83 -25.36 3.00
C ILE A 75 -29.30 -26.79 2.67
N ASN A 76 -28.46 -27.59 2.03
CA ASN A 76 -28.73 -28.99 1.70
C ASN A 76 -28.84 -29.85 2.97
N GLU A 77 -27.95 -29.66 3.95
CA GLU A 77 -28.04 -30.34 5.26
C GLU A 77 -29.36 -30.03 6.00
N GLN A 78 -29.95 -28.86 5.78
CA GLN A 78 -31.25 -28.49 6.30
C GLN A 78 -32.43 -29.09 5.51
N GLY A 79 -32.15 -29.75 4.39
CA GLY A 79 -33.19 -30.28 3.49
C GLY A 79 -34.03 -29.19 2.80
N LYS A 80 -33.51 -27.96 2.69
CA LYS A 80 -34.23 -26.81 2.12
C LYS A 80 -33.68 -26.37 0.74
N LEU A 81 -32.71 -27.09 0.19
CA LEU A 81 -32.14 -26.77 -1.13
C LEU A 81 -33.09 -27.17 -2.25
N THR A 82 -33.60 -26.20 -2.98
CA THR A 82 -34.37 -26.40 -4.20
C THR A 82 -33.52 -26.15 -5.43
N ALA A 83 -33.89 -26.75 -6.58
CA ALA A 83 -33.16 -26.53 -7.84
C ALA A 83 -33.14 -25.03 -8.27
N GLU A 84 -34.19 -24.28 -7.97
CA GLU A 84 -34.25 -22.84 -8.25
C GLU A 84 -33.28 -22.05 -7.35
N LEU A 85 -33.23 -22.37 -6.07
CA LEU A 85 -32.33 -21.73 -5.11
C LEU A 85 -30.87 -22.06 -5.43
N GLU A 86 -30.58 -23.33 -5.76
CA GLU A 86 -29.26 -23.75 -6.19
C GLU A 86 -28.78 -22.99 -7.43
N LYS A 87 -29.63 -22.88 -8.45
CA LYS A 87 -29.34 -22.11 -9.66
C LYS A 87 -29.07 -20.66 -9.32
N ARG A 88 -29.89 -20.03 -8.49
CA ARG A 88 -29.78 -18.64 -8.09
C ARG A 88 -28.46 -18.37 -7.34
N ILE A 89 -28.06 -19.23 -6.41
CA ILE A 89 -26.78 -19.15 -5.70
C ILE A 89 -25.62 -19.28 -6.70
N ASN A 90 -25.70 -20.23 -7.64
CA ASN A 90 -24.65 -20.44 -8.63
C ASN A 90 -24.48 -19.27 -9.60
N ASP A 91 -25.58 -18.60 -9.97
CA ASP A 91 -25.56 -17.46 -10.90
C ASP A 91 -25.08 -16.15 -10.23
N THR A 92 -25.17 -16.02 -8.91
CA THR A 92 -24.83 -14.80 -8.16
C THR A 92 -23.33 -14.77 -7.85
N TRP A 93 -22.63 -13.68 -8.25
CA TRP A 93 -21.21 -13.43 -7.97
C TRP A 93 -20.98 -12.16 -7.14
N ASN A 94 -22.04 -11.53 -6.68
CA ASN A 94 -21.97 -10.43 -5.72
C ASN A 94 -22.00 -10.98 -4.29
N PRO A 95 -20.95 -10.75 -3.46
CA PRO A 95 -20.88 -11.28 -2.09
C PRO A 95 -22.07 -10.84 -1.21
N THR A 96 -22.49 -9.59 -1.34
CA THR A 96 -23.61 -9.03 -0.56
C THR A 96 -24.92 -9.71 -0.91
N GLU A 97 -25.22 -9.87 -2.19
CA GLU A 97 -26.42 -10.58 -2.67
C GLU A 97 -26.40 -12.05 -2.26
N LEU A 98 -25.23 -12.69 -2.34
CA LEU A 98 -25.05 -14.08 -1.91
C LEU A 98 -25.35 -14.27 -0.41
N GLU A 99 -24.91 -13.36 0.44
CA GLU A 99 -25.20 -13.39 1.88
C GLU A 99 -26.68 -13.09 2.19
N ASP A 100 -27.34 -12.24 1.39
CA ASP A 100 -28.78 -12.01 1.52
C ASP A 100 -29.61 -13.24 1.16
N ILE A 101 -29.27 -13.93 0.06
CA ILE A 101 -29.90 -15.20 -0.32
C ILE A 101 -29.73 -16.24 0.81
N TYR A 102 -28.57 -16.26 1.44
CA TYR A 102 -28.27 -17.20 2.52
C TYR A 102 -28.91 -16.84 3.87
N LEU A 103 -29.22 -15.56 4.12
CA LEU A 103 -29.66 -15.04 5.42
C LEU A 103 -30.85 -15.81 6.04
N PRO A 104 -31.92 -16.20 5.31
CA PRO A 104 -33.02 -16.99 5.87
C PRO A 104 -32.63 -18.40 6.30
N TYR A 105 -31.53 -18.95 5.76
CA TYR A 105 -31.06 -20.32 6.01
C TYR A 105 -29.90 -20.37 6.99
N LYS A 106 -29.34 -19.20 7.36
CA LYS A 106 -28.21 -19.11 8.28
C LYS A 106 -28.62 -19.64 9.67
N PRO A 107 -27.84 -20.56 10.28
CA PRO A 107 -28.13 -21.06 11.62
C PRO A 107 -28.28 -19.92 12.62
N LYS A 108 -29.44 -19.83 13.25
CA LYS A 108 -29.77 -18.74 14.19
C LYS A 108 -29.54 -19.21 15.63
N ARG A 109 -28.99 -18.32 16.45
CA ARG A 109 -29.04 -18.47 17.91
C ARG A 109 -30.44 -18.04 18.37
N LYS A 110 -30.80 -18.26 19.65
CA LYS A 110 -32.11 -17.89 20.25
C LYS A 110 -32.47 -16.42 19.95
N THR A 111 -33.16 -16.16 18.80
CA THR A 111 -33.73 -14.86 18.50
C THR A 111 -35.09 -14.68 19.12
N ARG A 112 -35.59 -13.44 19.22
CA ARG A 112 -36.98 -13.20 19.72
C ARG A 112 -38.00 -13.92 18.83
N ALA A 113 -37.81 -13.90 17.52
CA ALA A 113 -38.66 -14.60 16.58
C ALA A 113 -38.63 -16.12 16.77
N GLU A 114 -37.46 -16.69 17.05
CA GLU A 114 -37.34 -18.13 17.28
C GLU A 114 -38.05 -18.55 18.57
N VAL A 115 -37.93 -17.76 19.63
CA VAL A 115 -38.71 -17.97 20.88
C VAL A 115 -40.20 -17.87 20.60
N ALA A 116 -40.64 -16.92 19.78
CA ALA A 116 -42.07 -16.79 19.42
C ALA A 116 -42.56 -17.97 18.54
N ARG A 117 -41.73 -18.53 17.66
CA ARG A 117 -42.05 -19.76 16.91
C ARG A 117 -42.20 -20.96 17.84
N GLN A 118 -41.30 -21.10 18.80
CA GLN A 118 -41.41 -22.17 19.82
C GLN A 118 -42.68 -22.08 20.68
N LYS A 119 -43.19 -20.86 20.88
CA LYS A 119 -44.50 -20.63 21.52
C LYS A 119 -45.68 -20.92 20.57
N GLY A 120 -45.44 -21.29 19.32
CA GLY A 120 -46.49 -21.60 18.33
C GLY A 120 -47.18 -20.38 17.69
N LEU A 121 -46.51 -19.21 17.65
CA LEU A 121 -47.09 -17.95 17.18
C LEU A 121 -46.89 -17.70 15.70
N GLU A 122 -46.22 -18.58 14.92
CA GLU A 122 -46.03 -18.42 13.49
C GLU A 122 -47.34 -18.37 12.66
N PRO A 123 -48.39 -19.19 12.95
CA PRO A 123 -49.63 -19.03 12.26
C PRO A 123 -50.31 -17.67 12.50
N LEU A 124 -50.17 -17.09 13.71
CA LEU A 124 -50.64 -15.74 14.00
C LEU A 124 -49.92 -14.68 13.16
N ALA A 125 -48.58 -14.78 13.06
CA ALA A 125 -47.80 -13.92 12.22
C ALA A 125 -48.22 -13.99 10.74
N THR A 126 -48.55 -15.20 10.25
CA THR A 126 -49.07 -15.41 8.90
C THR A 126 -50.42 -14.72 8.71
N ILE A 127 -51.33 -14.84 9.69
CA ILE A 127 -52.63 -14.15 9.66
C ILE A 127 -52.46 -12.63 9.60
N LEU A 128 -51.56 -12.07 10.42
CA LEU A 128 -51.26 -10.66 10.42
C LEU A 128 -50.71 -10.20 9.05
N MET A 129 -49.82 -10.97 8.43
CA MET A 129 -49.23 -10.64 7.13
C MET A 129 -50.22 -10.68 5.98
N LEU A 130 -51.31 -11.48 6.08
CA LEU A 130 -52.40 -11.49 5.11
C LEU A 130 -53.24 -10.23 5.17
N GLN A 131 -53.30 -9.53 6.32
CA GLN A 131 -54.00 -8.26 6.56
C GLN A 131 -55.49 -8.27 6.16
N ARG A 132 -56.16 -9.41 6.36
CA ARG A 132 -57.56 -9.63 5.96
C ARG A 132 -58.50 -9.85 7.17
N GLU A 133 -57.95 -10.06 8.34
CA GLU A 133 -58.71 -10.34 9.54
C GLU A 133 -59.28 -9.04 10.17
N ASN A 134 -60.59 -9.02 10.45
CA ASN A 134 -61.27 -7.85 10.98
C ASN A 134 -61.55 -7.97 12.50
N ASN A 135 -61.31 -9.13 13.13
CA ASN A 135 -61.48 -9.37 14.55
C ASN A 135 -60.20 -9.95 15.13
N LEU A 136 -59.19 -9.14 15.18
CA LEU A 136 -57.82 -9.52 15.57
C LEU A 136 -57.75 -9.98 17.04
N SER A 137 -58.44 -9.28 17.96
CA SER A 137 -58.43 -9.62 19.38
C SER A 137 -58.95 -11.03 19.67
N THR A 138 -60.04 -11.42 19.07
CA THR A 138 -60.59 -12.77 19.22
C THR A 138 -59.66 -13.82 18.58
N LYS A 139 -59.09 -13.52 17.48
CA LYS A 139 -58.15 -14.41 16.79
C LYS A 139 -56.88 -14.61 17.59
N ALA A 140 -56.26 -13.54 18.07
CA ALA A 140 -55.07 -13.57 18.87
C ALA A 140 -55.30 -14.29 20.23
N ALA A 141 -56.49 -14.13 20.86
CA ALA A 141 -56.86 -14.83 22.09
C ALA A 141 -56.77 -16.37 21.92
N SER A 142 -57.02 -16.91 20.74
CA SER A 142 -56.94 -18.35 20.47
C SER A 142 -55.47 -18.88 20.54
N PHE A 143 -54.47 -18.01 20.54
CA PHE A 143 -53.05 -18.33 20.65
C PHE A 143 -52.52 -18.14 22.07
N VAL A 144 -53.31 -17.67 23.02
CA VAL A 144 -52.96 -17.56 24.44
C VAL A 144 -53.00 -18.96 25.04
N LYS A 145 -51.89 -19.68 24.96
CA LYS A 145 -51.70 -21.06 25.42
C LYS A 145 -50.24 -21.26 25.87
N GLY A 146 -50.04 -22.17 26.84
CA GLY A 146 -48.72 -22.51 27.33
C GLY A 146 -47.98 -21.29 27.91
N ASP A 147 -46.86 -20.94 27.33
CA ASP A 147 -46.00 -19.82 27.79
C ASP A 147 -46.46 -18.44 27.27
N VAL A 148 -47.57 -18.35 26.53
CA VAL A 148 -48.16 -17.07 26.06
C VAL A 148 -49.11 -16.53 27.13
N LYS A 149 -48.78 -15.38 27.72
CA LYS A 149 -49.44 -14.83 28.89
C LYS A 149 -50.82 -14.22 28.57
N ASP A 150 -50.92 -13.45 27.54
CA ASP A 150 -52.07 -12.67 27.15
C ASP A 150 -52.07 -12.38 25.63
N VAL A 151 -53.09 -11.69 25.14
CA VAL A 151 -53.23 -11.30 23.75
C VAL A 151 -52.10 -10.43 23.26
N GLU A 152 -51.61 -9.50 24.10
CA GLU A 152 -50.50 -8.62 23.75
C GLU A 152 -49.18 -9.38 23.61
N ASP A 153 -48.91 -10.35 24.48
CA ASP A 153 -47.73 -11.24 24.38
C ASP A 153 -47.79 -12.08 23.09
N ALA A 154 -49.00 -12.52 22.69
CA ALA A 154 -49.22 -13.22 21.41
C ALA A 154 -48.93 -12.31 20.22
N LEU A 155 -49.48 -11.09 20.21
CA LEU A 155 -49.28 -10.12 19.13
C LEU A 155 -47.82 -9.68 19.07
N LYS A 156 -47.17 -9.41 20.17
CA LYS A 156 -45.76 -9.06 20.24
C LYS A 156 -44.87 -10.16 19.69
N GLY A 157 -45.11 -11.42 20.05
CA GLY A 157 -44.37 -12.54 19.48
C GLY A 157 -44.59 -12.68 17.97
N ALA A 158 -45.82 -12.47 17.48
CA ALA A 158 -46.10 -12.45 16.05
C ALA A 158 -45.42 -11.30 15.34
N ARG A 159 -45.35 -10.08 15.92
CA ARG A 159 -44.57 -8.95 15.42
C ARG A 159 -43.07 -9.26 15.36
N ASP A 160 -42.53 -9.93 16.38
CA ASP A 160 -41.10 -10.33 16.36
C ASP A 160 -40.79 -11.28 15.18
N ILE A 161 -41.70 -12.21 14.83
CA ILE A 161 -41.58 -13.09 13.67
C ILE A 161 -41.65 -12.28 12.37
N ILE A 162 -42.62 -11.38 12.25
CA ILE A 162 -42.79 -10.51 11.07
C ILE A 162 -41.54 -9.62 10.89
N ALA A 163 -41.03 -9.03 11.96
CA ALA A 163 -39.82 -8.20 11.91
C ALA A 163 -38.61 -8.98 11.39
N GLU A 164 -38.47 -10.24 11.75
CA GLU A 164 -37.41 -11.10 11.22
C GLU A 164 -37.63 -11.40 9.74
N GLN A 165 -38.87 -11.70 9.32
CA GLN A 165 -39.21 -11.93 7.91
C GLN A 165 -38.93 -10.69 7.05
N VAL A 166 -39.27 -9.48 7.51
CA VAL A 166 -38.96 -8.21 6.85
C VAL A 166 -37.45 -8.00 6.73
N ASN A 167 -36.69 -8.31 7.79
CA ASN A 167 -35.23 -8.20 7.77
C ASN A 167 -34.56 -9.17 6.78
N GLU A 168 -35.17 -10.33 6.55
CA GLU A 168 -34.68 -11.37 5.63
C GLU A 168 -35.18 -11.19 4.18
N ASP A 169 -36.11 -10.30 3.96
CA ASP A 169 -36.60 -9.98 2.62
C ASP A 169 -35.55 -9.15 1.85
N GLU A 170 -35.07 -9.70 0.73
CA GLU A 170 -34.03 -9.07 -0.08
C GLU A 170 -34.46 -7.72 -0.66
N ARG A 171 -35.77 -7.56 -0.97
CA ARG A 171 -36.29 -6.29 -1.50
C ARG A 171 -36.27 -5.23 -0.43
N ALA A 172 -36.61 -5.61 0.83
CA ALA A 172 -36.51 -4.72 1.97
C ALA A 172 -35.05 -4.28 2.20
N ARG A 173 -34.12 -5.23 2.23
CA ARG A 173 -32.68 -4.94 2.39
C ARG A 173 -32.19 -4.02 1.29
N ASN A 174 -32.50 -4.31 0.04
CA ASN A 174 -32.09 -3.49 -1.11
C ASN A 174 -32.76 -2.10 -1.10
N ALA A 175 -33.99 -1.97 -0.62
CA ALA A 175 -34.64 -0.66 -0.49
C ALA A 175 -33.90 0.22 0.52
N VAL A 176 -33.50 -0.33 1.67
CA VAL A 176 -32.72 0.38 2.70
C VAL A 176 -31.30 0.67 2.21
N ARG A 177 -30.60 -0.31 1.60
CA ARG A 177 -29.26 -0.08 1.01
C ARG A 177 -29.25 1.05 -0.01
N ASN A 178 -30.28 1.12 -0.85
CA ASN A 178 -30.39 2.20 -1.83
C ASN A 178 -30.50 3.58 -1.16
N GLN A 179 -31.14 3.67 0.00
CA GLN A 179 -31.17 4.93 0.76
C GLN A 179 -29.82 5.25 1.37
N PHE A 180 -29.14 4.26 2.01
CA PHE A 180 -27.77 4.44 2.49
C PHE A 180 -26.84 4.89 1.38
N SER A 181 -26.85 4.22 0.25
CA SER A 181 -25.99 4.56 -0.91
C SER A 181 -26.21 5.98 -1.43
N ARG A 182 -27.44 6.50 -1.36
CA ARG A 182 -27.78 7.81 -1.93
C ARG A 182 -27.59 8.96 -0.93
N GLN A 183 -27.94 8.75 0.32
CA GLN A 183 -28.18 9.83 1.28
C GLN A 183 -27.56 9.61 2.66
N ALA A 184 -26.84 8.48 2.89
CA ALA A 184 -26.24 8.25 4.18
C ALA A 184 -25.18 9.32 4.51
N GLU A 185 -25.27 9.84 5.73
CA GLU A 185 -24.31 10.76 6.30
C GLU A 185 -23.47 10.06 7.37
N ILE A 186 -22.17 10.27 7.33
CA ILE A 186 -21.30 9.92 8.45
C ILE A 186 -21.28 11.08 9.42
N SER A 187 -21.57 10.80 10.68
CA SER A 187 -21.51 11.80 11.75
C SER A 187 -20.60 11.32 12.87
N ALA A 188 -19.89 12.27 13.46
CA ALA A 188 -19.00 12.04 14.58
C ALA A 188 -19.29 13.08 15.68
N LYS A 189 -19.32 12.62 16.93
CA LYS A 189 -19.49 13.47 18.11
C LYS A 189 -18.49 13.07 19.18
N VAL A 190 -17.93 14.09 19.87
CA VAL A 190 -17.03 13.82 21.00
C VAL A 190 -17.78 13.12 22.14
N VAL A 191 -17.12 12.15 22.75
CA VAL A 191 -17.65 11.48 23.95
C VAL A 191 -17.58 12.45 25.11
N LYS A 192 -18.71 12.64 25.80
CA LYS A 192 -18.82 13.58 26.91
C LYS A 192 -17.75 13.31 27.97
N GLY A 193 -17.00 14.36 28.34
CA GLY A 193 -15.92 14.30 29.31
C GLY A 193 -14.56 13.86 28.74
N LYS A 194 -14.44 13.70 27.43
CA LYS A 194 -13.18 13.34 26.75
C LYS A 194 -12.64 14.43 25.81
N GLU A 195 -13.12 15.65 25.94
CA GLU A 195 -12.79 16.78 25.08
C GLU A 195 -11.28 17.10 25.09
N GLU A 196 -10.61 16.99 26.25
CA GLU A 196 -9.17 17.23 26.39
C GLU A 196 -8.37 16.07 25.76
N GLU A 197 -8.75 14.83 26.03
CA GLU A 197 -8.12 13.63 25.46
C GLU A 197 -8.24 13.60 23.92
N ALA A 198 -9.38 14.07 23.42
CA ALA A 198 -9.71 14.16 21.99
C ALA A 198 -9.18 15.40 21.30
N ALA A 199 -8.37 16.26 21.93
CA ALA A 199 -7.98 17.58 21.39
C ALA A 199 -7.42 17.55 19.95
N LYS A 200 -6.69 16.48 19.59
CA LYS A 200 -6.15 16.27 18.22
C LYS A 200 -7.23 16.01 17.15
N TYR A 201 -8.48 15.69 17.59
CA TYR A 201 -9.63 15.42 16.71
C TYR A 201 -10.69 16.53 16.80
N ARG A 202 -10.36 17.71 17.27
CA ARG A 202 -11.31 18.82 17.50
C ARG A 202 -12.17 19.15 16.28
N ASP A 203 -11.63 19.00 15.07
CA ASP A 203 -12.34 19.25 13.82
C ASP A 203 -13.50 18.25 13.59
N TYR A 204 -13.59 17.16 14.37
CA TYR A 204 -14.61 16.11 14.28
C TYR A 204 -15.52 16.01 15.51
N PHE A 205 -15.50 16.99 16.42
CA PHE A 205 -16.31 16.97 17.66
C PHE A 205 -17.80 17.07 17.42
N ASP A 206 -18.21 17.76 16.38
CA ASP A 206 -19.58 17.83 15.86
C ASP A 206 -19.51 17.91 14.33
N PHE A 207 -19.31 16.75 13.73
CA PHE A 207 -19.03 16.61 12.32
C PHE A 207 -20.13 15.80 11.65
N SER A 208 -20.58 16.23 10.46
CA SER A 208 -21.45 15.48 9.59
C SER A 208 -21.18 15.82 8.14
N GLU A 209 -21.09 14.81 7.28
CA GLU A 209 -21.04 14.96 5.83
C GLU A 209 -21.61 13.73 5.12
N PRO A 210 -22.05 13.85 3.84
CA PRO A 210 -22.44 12.68 3.04
C PRO A 210 -21.31 11.66 2.95
N LEU A 211 -21.59 10.40 3.33
CA LEU A 211 -20.59 9.32 3.38
C LEU A 211 -19.81 9.18 2.06
N LYS A 212 -20.49 9.32 0.92
CA LYS A 212 -19.84 9.24 -0.41
C LYS A 212 -18.89 10.39 -0.74
N ARG A 213 -18.92 11.48 0.03
CA ARG A 213 -18.00 12.64 -0.10
C ARG A 213 -16.89 12.59 0.94
N CYS A 214 -17.00 11.73 1.95
CA CYS A 214 -15.99 11.59 2.98
C CYS A 214 -14.72 11.02 2.37
N THR A 215 -13.66 11.81 2.39
CA THR A 215 -12.36 11.40 1.87
C THR A 215 -11.70 10.36 2.77
N SER A 216 -10.86 9.48 2.20
CA SER A 216 -10.25 8.35 2.91
C SER A 216 -9.47 8.77 4.14
N HIS A 217 -8.65 9.83 4.06
CA HIS A 217 -7.88 10.31 5.21
C HIS A 217 -8.79 10.81 6.35
N ARG A 218 -9.93 11.43 6.02
CA ARG A 218 -10.90 11.93 7.00
C ARG A 218 -11.63 10.77 7.67
N LEU A 219 -12.05 9.79 6.86
CA LEU A 219 -12.67 8.58 7.39
C LEU A 219 -11.72 7.80 8.31
N LEU A 220 -10.45 7.64 7.94
CA LEU A 220 -9.46 6.97 8.76
C LEU A 220 -9.20 7.73 10.08
N ALA A 221 -9.14 9.06 10.04
CA ALA A 221 -9.01 9.88 11.25
C ALA A 221 -10.20 9.69 12.22
N ILE A 222 -11.43 9.72 11.69
CA ILE A 222 -12.66 9.51 12.47
C ILE A 222 -12.70 8.10 13.06
N ARG A 223 -12.36 7.06 12.28
CA ARG A 223 -12.33 5.67 12.74
C ARG A 223 -11.24 5.41 13.77
N ARG A 224 -10.08 6.06 13.65
CA ARG A 224 -9.04 6.03 14.70
C ARG A 224 -9.58 6.61 16.00
N ALA A 225 -10.20 7.78 15.96
CA ALA A 225 -10.75 8.43 17.13
C ALA A 225 -11.89 7.62 17.77
N GLU A 226 -12.68 6.91 16.97
CA GLU A 226 -13.68 5.95 17.43
C GLU A 226 -13.04 4.76 18.16
N SER A 227 -11.98 4.17 17.58
CA SER A 227 -11.25 3.05 18.18
C SER A 227 -10.52 3.44 19.47
N GLU A 228 -10.06 4.67 19.59
CA GLU A 228 -9.52 5.27 20.83
C GLU A 228 -10.64 5.57 21.85
N GLY A 229 -11.92 5.43 21.48
CA GLY A 229 -13.08 5.66 22.34
C GLY A 229 -13.31 7.12 22.69
N VAL A 230 -12.79 8.06 21.90
CA VAL A 230 -12.94 9.52 22.13
C VAL A 230 -14.00 10.15 21.23
N LEU A 231 -14.35 9.52 20.11
CA LEU A 231 -15.50 9.90 19.29
C LEU A 231 -16.54 8.79 19.23
N LYS A 232 -17.80 9.18 19.12
CA LYS A 232 -18.91 8.30 18.74
C LYS A 232 -19.26 8.56 17.29
N VAL A 233 -19.20 7.50 16.47
CA VAL A 233 -19.44 7.59 15.02
C VAL A 233 -20.71 6.85 14.66
N SER A 234 -21.46 7.37 13.71
CA SER A 234 -22.64 6.70 13.15
C SER A 234 -22.79 7.04 11.66
N ILE A 235 -23.39 6.11 10.93
CA ILE A 235 -23.75 6.29 9.53
C ILE A 235 -25.26 6.20 9.45
N ASN A 236 -25.90 7.33 9.20
CA ASN A 236 -27.36 7.42 9.21
C ASN A 236 -27.90 7.80 7.83
N PRO A 237 -28.87 7.04 7.32
CA PRO A 237 -29.68 7.46 6.17
C PRO A 237 -30.80 8.38 6.65
N ASP A 238 -31.66 8.80 5.75
CA ASP A 238 -32.97 9.35 6.08
C ASP A 238 -33.88 8.22 6.57
N ASP A 239 -34.09 8.16 7.92
CA ASP A 239 -34.85 7.11 8.58
C ASP A 239 -36.32 7.12 8.14
N GLU A 240 -36.95 8.30 7.96
CA GLU A 240 -38.34 8.45 7.55
C GLU A 240 -38.53 7.91 6.15
N ALA A 241 -37.65 8.29 5.21
CA ALA A 241 -37.70 7.77 3.85
C ALA A 241 -37.46 6.24 3.77
N CYS A 242 -36.66 5.67 4.66
CA CYS A 242 -36.48 4.21 4.74
C CYS A 242 -37.75 3.53 5.22
N ILE A 243 -38.36 4.02 6.30
CA ILE A 243 -39.59 3.48 6.87
C ILE A 243 -40.72 3.56 5.88
N GLU A 244 -40.99 4.72 5.28
CA GLU A 244 -42.01 4.87 4.25
C GLU A 244 -41.91 3.86 3.09
N ARG A 245 -40.67 3.57 2.65
CA ARG A 245 -40.47 2.58 1.57
C ARG A 245 -40.81 1.16 2.01
N LEU A 246 -40.48 0.81 3.24
CA LEU A 246 -40.78 -0.49 3.82
C LEU A 246 -42.30 -0.62 4.07
N GLU A 247 -42.97 0.42 4.61
CA GLU A 247 -44.40 0.48 4.78
C GLU A 247 -45.15 0.25 3.45
N ARG A 248 -44.75 0.96 2.39
CA ARG A 248 -45.34 0.77 1.03
C ARG A 248 -45.15 -0.65 0.49
N GLN A 249 -44.14 -1.39 0.96
CA GLN A 249 -43.88 -2.76 0.52
C GLN A 249 -44.71 -3.78 1.32
N PHE A 250 -44.87 -3.57 2.64
CA PHE A 250 -45.45 -4.58 3.53
C PHE A 250 -46.85 -4.24 4.05
N VAL A 251 -47.23 -2.98 4.16
CA VAL A 251 -48.51 -2.55 4.71
C VAL A 251 -49.53 -2.36 3.57
N ARG A 252 -50.65 -3.07 3.63
CA ARG A 252 -51.63 -3.15 2.52
C ARG A 252 -53.01 -2.63 2.84
N GLY A 253 -53.23 -2.01 3.96
CA GLY A 253 -54.57 -1.55 4.36
C GLY A 253 -54.58 -0.72 5.62
N ASN A 254 -55.75 -0.53 6.23
CA ASN A 254 -55.93 0.32 7.41
C ASN A 254 -56.60 -0.45 8.57
N ASN A 255 -56.65 -1.80 8.53
CA ASN A 255 -57.24 -2.59 9.59
C ASN A 255 -56.25 -2.86 10.74
N GLU A 256 -56.73 -3.48 11.83
CA GLU A 256 -55.91 -3.81 12.98
C GLU A 256 -54.68 -4.67 12.62
N CYS A 257 -54.79 -5.61 11.67
CA CYS A 257 -53.68 -6.41 11.20
C CYS A 257 -52.64 -5.55 10.49
N SER A 258 -53.04 -4.58 9.68
CA SER A 258 -52.15 -3.65 8.98
C SER A 258 -51.34 -2.81 9.97
N GLN A 259 -51.96 -2.38 11.08
CA GLN A 259 -51.27 -1.66 12.14
C GLN A 259 -50.20 -2.52 12.83
N GLN A 260 -50.49 -3.82 13.08
CA GLN A 260 -49.51 -4.74 13.63
C GLN A 260 -48.36 -5.02 12.69
N VAL A 261 -48.60 -5.10 11.38
CA VAL A 261 -47.53 -5.24 10.36
C VAL A 261 -46.70 -3.96 10.25
N ASP A 262 -47.34 -2.80 10.35
CA ASP A 262 -46.65 -1.52 10.37
C ASP A 262 -45.69 -1.40 11.57
N GLU A 263 -46.18 -1.64 12.79
CA GLU A 263 -45.35 -1.67 14.00
C GLU A 263 -44.17 -2.65 13.88
N ALA A 264 -44.44 -3.86 13.32
CA ALA A 264 -43.42 -4.86 13.09
C ALA A 264 -42.38 -4.40 12.03
N THR A 265 -42.81 -3.69 11.00
CA THR A 265 -41.95 -3.15 9.94
C THR A 265 -41.04 -2.04 10.49
N VAL A 266 -41.58 -1.13 11.29
CA VAL A 266 -40.80 -0.09 11.97
C VAL A 266 -39.77 -0.70 12.95
N ASP A 267 -40.17 -1.73 13.72
CA ASP A 267 -39.26 -2.47 14.60
C ASP A 267 -38.17 -3.20 13.81
N ALA A 268 -38.54 -3.86 12.72
CA ALA A 268 -37.60 -4.51 11.80
C ALA A 268 -36.54 -3.55 11.29
N TYR A 269 -36.96 -2.34 10.86
CA TYR A 269 -36.04 -1.32 10.42
C TYR A 269 -35.09 -0.88 11.54
N LYS A 270 -35.64 -0.41 12.65
CA LYS A 270 -34.84 0.20 13.75
C LYS A 270 -33.91 -0.80 14.44
N ARG A 271 -34.36 -2.02 14.62
CA ARG A 271 -33.64 -3.02 15.44
C ARG A 271 -32.77 -3.97 14.61
N LEU A 272 -33.14 -4.27 13.37
CA LEU A 272 -32.50 -5.31 12.57
C LEU A 272 -31.86 -4.76 11.29
N LEU A 273 -32.63 -4.12 10.39
CA LEU A 273 -32.15 -3.67 9.09
C LEU A 273 -31.12 -2.54 9.19
N LYS A 274 -31.48 -1.45 9.89
CA LYS A 274 -30.59 -0.28 10.01
C LYS A 274 -29.24 -0.64 10.61
N PRO A 275 -29.12 -1.31 11.78
CA PRO A 275 -27.82 -1.65 12.34
C PRO A 275 -27.01 -2.62 11.49
N SER A 276 -27.68 -3.55 10.81
CA SER A 276 -27.04 -4.50 9.89
C SER A 276 -26.44 -3.79 8.69
N ILE A 277 -27.21 -2.91 8.04
CA ILE A 277 -26.78 -2.18 6.84
C ILE A 277 -25.80 -1.06 7.18
N GLU A 278 -25.95 -0.40 8.34
CA GLU A 278 -24.97 0.54 8.86
C GLU A 278 -23.59 -0.13 9.02
N THR A 279 -23.54 -1.33 9.60
CA THR A 279 -22.31 -2.14 9.72
C THR A 279 -21.73 -2.48 8.35
N GLU A 280 -22.58 -2.85 7.39
CA GLU A 280 -22.18 -3.12 6.01
C GLU A 280 -21.51 -1.88 5.36
N PHE A 281 -22.14 -0.72 5.42
CA PHE A 281 -21.60 0.52 4.86
C PHE A 281 -20.37 1.02 5.63
N ALA A 282 -20.30 0.80 6.94
CA ALA A 282 -19.11 1.07 7.74
C ALA A 282 -17.91 0.24 7.27
N ALA A 283 -18.13 -1.07 7.05
CA ALA A 283 -17.09 -1.96 6.54
C ALA A 283 -16.66 -1.61 5.12
N GLN A 284 -17.62 -1.41 4.20
CA GLN A 284 -17.32 -1.07 2.80
C GLN A 284 -16.58 0.27 2.66
N SER A 285 -17.02 1.29 3.41
CA SER A 285 -16.35 2.60 3.38
C SER A 285 -14.94 2.53 3.96
N LYS A 286 -14.74 1.74 5.03
CA LYS A 286 -13.41 1.50 5.63
C LYS A 286 -12.51 0.74 4.67
N GLU A 287 -13.00 -0.32 4.03
CA GLU A 287 -12.24 -1.10 3.04
C GLU A 287 -11.77 -0.23 1.88
N LYS A 288 -12.67 0.59 1.32
CA LYS A 288 -12.31 1.54 0.26
C LYS A 288 -11.26 2.55 0.71
N ALA A 289 -11.38 3.07 1.94
CA ALA A 289 -10.40 4.00 2.50
C ALA A 289 -9.04 3.34 2.72
N ASP A 290 -9.02 2.09 3.16
CA ASP A 290 -7.80 1.30 3.33
C ASP A 290 -7.09 1.06 1.99
N GLU A 291 -7.81 0.63 0.97
CA GLU A 291 -7.26 0.39 -0.37
C GLU A 291 -6.65 1.66 -0.98
N GLU A 292 -7.34 2.79 -0.85
CA GLU A 292 -6.85 4.08 -1.34
C GLU A 292 -5.60 4.55 -0.56
N ALA A 293 -5.59 4.40 0.76
CA ALA A 293 -4.43 4.74 1.58
C ALA A 293 -3.23 3.82 1.32
N ILE A 294 -3.46 2.51 1.21
CA ILE A 294 -2.41 1.53 0.91
C ILE A 294 -1.78 1.83 -0.45
N ARG A 295 -2.57 2.19 -1.47
CA ARG A 295 -2.03 2.60 -2.77
C ARG A 295 -1.06 3.79 -2.65
N VAL A 296 -1.40 4.80 -1.86
CA VAL A 296 -0.50 5.92 -1.61
C VAL A 296 0.76 5.48 -0.85
N PHE A 297 0.61 4.59 0.14
CA PHE A 297 1.75 4.09 0.92
C PHE A 297 2.71 3.26 0.08
N THR A 298 2.21 2.44 -0.84
CA THR A 298 3.05 1.67 -1.76
C THR A 298 3.81 2.58 -2.73
N GLU A 299 3.18 3.63 -3.23
CA GLU A 299 3.85 4.60 -4.10
C GLU A 299 4.92 5.38 -3.32
N ASN A 300 4.62 5.81 -2.10
CA ASN A 300 5.61 6.46 -1.23
C ASN A 300 6.81 5.54 -0.95
N LEU A 301 6.57 4.27 -0.64
CA LEU A 301 7.63 3.28 -0.45
C LEU A 301 8.45 3.09 -1.73
N ARG A 302 7.79 2.95 -2.88
CA ARG A 302 8.46 2.81 -4.18
C ARG A 302 9.43 3.96 -4.45
N GLN A 303 8.99 5.19 -4.20
CA GLN A 303 9.83 6.37 -4.39
C GLN A 303 11.03 6.41 -3.43
N LEU A 304 10.85 5.99 -2.17
CA LEU A 304 11.94 5.85 -1.21
C LEU A 304 12.97 4.81 -1.66
N LEU A 305 12.52 3.65 -2.11
CA LEU A 305 13.38 2.56 -2.56
C LEU A 305 14.14 2.90 -3.85
N LEU A 306 13.48 3.62 -4.76
CA LEU A 306 14.05 4.04 -6.05
C LEU A 306 14.70 5.42 -6.00
N ALA A 307 14.93 5.97 -4.79
CA ALA A 307 15.65 7.22 -4.66
C ALA A 307 17.07 7.13 -5.26
N PRO A 308 17.61 8.24 -5.80
CA PRO A 308 18.91 8.26 -6.46
C PRO A 308 20.05 7.79 -5.57
N PRO A 309 20.83 6.78 -5.94
CA PRO A 309 22.01 6.36 -5.17
C PRO A 309 23.21 7.25 -5.48
N LEU A 310 24.06 7.49 -4.46
CA LEU A 310 25.38 8.10 -4.66
C LEU A 310 26.36 7.12 -5.33
N GLY A 311 26.15 5.84 -5.12
CA GLY A 311 27.03 4.76 -5.57
C GLY A 311 28.19 4.49 -4.61
N GLN A 312 29.22 3.81 -5.10
CA GLN A 312 30.38 3.37 -4.32
C GLN A 312 31.34 4.55 -4.06
N LYS A 313 31.06 5.30 -3.00
CA LYS A 313 31.84 6.44 -2.51
C LYS A 313 32.21 6.27 -1.05
N ARG A 314 33.32 6.91 -0.61
CA ARG A 314 33.69 7.00 0.79
C ARG A 314 32.86 8.08 1.46
N VAL A 315 32.06 7.69 2.44
CA VAL A 315 31.04 8.55 3.06
C VAL A 315 31.36 8.78 4.53
N LEU A 316 31.28 10.05 4.96
CA LEU A 316 31.19 10.39 6.36
C LEU A 316 29.72 10.62 6.68
N ALA A 317 29.15 9.78 7.55
CA ALA A 317 27.75 9.87 7.93
C ALA A 317 27.59 10.41 9.35
N ILE A 318 26.59 11.27 9.53
CA ILE A 318 26.29 11.94 10.80
C ILE A 318 24.83 11.63 11.18
N ASP A 319 24.66 11.07 12.36
CA ASP A 319 23.38 10.99 13.06
C ASP A 319 23.30 12.17 14.05
N PRO A 320 22.49 13.21 13.75
CA PRO A 320 22.49 14.44 14.52
C PRO A 320 21.86 14.30 15.91
N GLY A 321 22.36 15.05 16.89
CA GLY A 321 21.75 15.08 18.22
C GLY A 321 22.25 16.21 19.09
N PHE A 322 21.34 16.83 19.87
CA PHE A 322 21.72 17.91 20.79
C PHE A 322 22.38 17.41 22.08
N ARG A 323 21.69 16.56 22.85
CA ARG A 323 22.12 16.12 24.17
C ARG A 323 23.19 15.04 24.11
N THR A 324 23.02 14.06 23.26
CA THR A 324 23.91 12.91 23.11
C THR A 324 25.11 13.18 22.20
N GLY A 325 25.15 14.38 21.59
CA GLY A 325 26.11 14.74 20.54
C GLY A 325 25.74 14.10 19.20
N CYS A 326 26.44 14.50 18.14
CA CYS A 326 26.30 13.91 16.82
C CYS A 326 27.20 12.68 16.72
N LYS A 327 26.66 11.55 16.29
CA LYS A 327 27.40 10.33 16.00
C LYS A 327 27.95 10.40 14.59
N VAL A 328 29.26 10.28 14.45
CA VAL A 328 29.95 10.35 13.16
C VAL A 328 30.58 9.01 12.84
N VAL A 329 30.37 8.52 11.64
CA VAL A 329 31.01 7.30 11.14
C VAL A 329 31.67 7.57 9.79
N CYS A 330 32.82 6.92 9.54
CA CYS A 330 33.48 6.90 8.24
C CYS A 330 33.27 5.54 7.59
N LEU A 331 32.76 5.53 6.37
CA LEU A 331 32.49 4.33 5.57
C LEU A 331 33.43 4.29 4.36
N ASP A 332 33.89 3.07 4.02
CA ASP A 332 34.53 2.85 2.72
C ASP A 332 33.56 2.81 1.55
N ALA A 333 34.05 2.64 0.33
CA ALA A 333 33.25 2.57 -0.87
C ALA A 333 32.29 1.35 -0.94
N GLN A 334 32.47 0.36 -0.08
CA GLN A 334 31.61 -0.82 0.08
C GLN A 334 30.63 -0.67 1.24
N GLY A 335 30.67 0.44 1.98
CA GLY A 335 29.82 0.70 3.14
C GLY A 335 30.30 0.00 4.43
N ASN A 336 31.57 -0.46 4.50
CA ASN A 336 32.16 -0.98 5.72
C ASN A 336 32.55 0.15 6.65
N LEU A 337 32.36 -0.05 7.96
CA LEU A 337 32.73 0.92 8.98
C LEU A 337 34.24 0.95 9.16
N LEU A 338 34.88 2.09 8.92
CA LEU A 338 36.30 2.33 9.11
C LEU A 338 36.60 2.98 10.46
N HIS A 339 35.74 3.91 10.89
CA HIS A 339 35.94 4.67 12.13
C HIS A 339 34.61 5.24 12.63
N ASN A 340 34.51 5.47 13.94
CA ASN A 340 33.38 6.18 14.54
C ASN A 340 33.88 7.15 15.62
N GLU A 341 33.18 8.25 15.79
CA GLU A 341 33.53 9.31 16.74
C GLU A 341 32.26 10.07 17.19
N ASN A 342 32.29 10.63 18.39
CA ASN A 342 31.25 11.56 18.84
C ASN A 342 31.76 13.00 18.76
N ILE A 343 30.95 13.89 18.22
CA ILE A 343 31.22 15.33 18.20
C ILE A 343 30.06 16.11 18.85
N TYR A 344 30.35 17.25 19.42
CA TYR A 344 29.41 18.06 20.18
C TYR A 344 29.37 19.52 19.67
N PRO A 345 28.96 19.76 18.41
CA PRO A 345 28.96 21.10 17.83
C PRO A 345 27.85 21.98 18.37
N HIS A 346 26.79 21.41 18.99
CA HIS A 346 25.59 22.11 19.40
C HIS A 346 25.45 22.31 20.91
N PRO A 347 24.68 23.30 21.39
CA PRO A 347 24.27 23.41 22.79
C PRO A 347 23.60 22.10 23.29
N PRO A 348 23.79 21.75 24.59
CA PRO A 348 24.38 22.52 25.66
C PRO A 348 25.95 22.43 25.74
N VAL A 349 26.55 21.47 25.03
CA VAL A 349 28.02 21.25 25.15
C VAL A 349 28.81 22.25 24.31
N ASN A 350 28.37 22.55 23.08
CA ASN A 350 28.90 23.58 22.18
C ASN A 350 30.42 23.60 21.95
N LYS A 351 31.02 22.43 21.66
CA LYS A 351 32.46 22.30 21.37
C LYS A 351 32.76 22.37 19.87
N THR A 352 32.37 23.47 19.21
CA THR A 352 32.46 23.64 17.76
C THR A 352 33.88 23.51 17.21
N GLY A 353 34.89 24.09 17.87
CA GLY A 353 36.29 24.01 17.43
C GLY A 353 36.86 22.59 17.50
N GLU A 354 36.57 21.85 18.58
CA GLU A 354 36.98 20.45 18.72
C GLU A 354 36.31 19.57 17.66
N ALA A 355 35.02 19.77 17.46
CA ALA A 355 34.24 19.05 16.46
C ALA A 355 34.76 19.29 15.02
N ALA A 356 35.05 20.54 14.67
CA ALA A 356 35.66 20.90 13.39
C ALA A 356 37.02 20.25 13.16
N SER A 357 37.90 20.24 14.21
CA SER A 357 39.21 19.61 14.12
C SER A 357 39.10 18.09 13.91
N LYS A 358 38.21 17.41 14.63
CA LYS A 358 37.93 15.97 14.45
C LYS A 358 37.45 15.66 13.06
N LEU A 359 36.50 16.42 12.54
CA LEU A 359 35.94 16.24 11.17
C LEU A 359 37.04 16.36 10.11
N ARG A 360 37.88 17.42 10.17
CA ARG A 360 38.96 17.60 9.20
C ARG A 360 39.94 16.41 9.20
N LYS A 361 40.33 15.93 10.39
CA LYS A 361 41.20 14.75 10.53
C LYS A 361 40.56 13.49 9.92
N MET A 362 39.29 13.25 10.18
CA MET A 362 38.58 12.08 9.62
C MET A 362 38.46 12.20 8.11
N ILE A 363 38.10 13.36 7.58
CA ILE A 363 37.94 13.60 6.13
C ILE A 363 39.25 13.34 5.40
N GLU A 364 40.37 13.84 5.94
CA GLU A 364 41.70 13.63 5.38
C GLU A 364 42.15 12.17 5.50
N ALA A 365 42.09 11.59 6.72
CA ALA A 365 42.57 10.23 6.99
C ALA A 365 41.83 9.16 6.18
N TYR A 366 40.51 9.28 6.03
CA TYR A 366 39.71 8.31 5.35
C TYR A 366 39.34 8.70 3.92
N GLN A 367 39.89 9.81 3.42
CA GLN A 367 39.65 10.29 2.04
C GLN A 367 38.17 10.38 1.68
N ILE A 368 37.39 11.03 2.54
CA ILE A 368 35.92 11.13 2.40
C ILE A 368 35.57 11.92 1.14
N GLU A 369 34.61 11.41 0.36
CA GLU A 369 34.13 11.97 -0.91
C GLU A 369 32.75 12.63 -0.79
N ALA A 370 31.97 12.29 0.24
CA ALA A 370 30.65 12.88 0.50
C ALA A 370 30.32 12.84 1.99
N ILE A 371 29.46 13.75 2.44
CA ILE A 371 28.93 13.80 3.80
C ILE A 371 27.41 13.52 3.75
N SER A 372 26.93 12.64 4.62
CA SER A 372 25.53 12.29 4.81
C SER A 372 25.08 12.75 6.18
N ILE A 373 23.95 13.44 6.28
CA ILE A 373 23.37 13.92 7.55
C ILE A 373 21.94 13.36 7.64
N GLY A 374 21.58 12.71 8.75
CA GLY A 374 20.21 12.28 9.01
C GLY A 374 19.27 13.47 9.14
N ASN A 375 18.02 13.33 8.65
CA ASN A 375 17.04 14.43 8.63
C ASN A 375 16.21 14.56 9.93
N GLY A 376 16.67 13.99 11.04
CA GLY A 376 16.00 14.06 12.34
C GLY A 376 16.33 15.31 13.15
N THR A 377 16.29 15.14 14.48
CA THR A 377 16.55 16.23 15.42
C THR A 377 17.96 16.80 15.22
N ALA A 378 18.10 18.13 15.20
CA ALA A 378 19.35 18.86 14.98
C ALA A 378 19.99 18.69 13.58
N SER A 379 19.25 18.19 12.60
CA SER A 379 19.75 17.99 11.23
C SER A 379 20.23 19.29 10.61
N ARG A 380 19.43 20.33 10.67
CA ARG A 380 19.72 21.62 10.07
C ARG A 380 20.89 22.33 10.72
N GLU A 381 20.92 22.34 12.05
CA GLU A 381 22.04 22.92 12.80
C GLU A 381 23.35 22.19 12.49
N THR A 382 23.27 20.89 12.25
CA THR A 382 24.44 20.08 11.84
C THR A 382 24.85 20.39 10.41
N GLU A 383 23.90 20.55 9.49
CA GLU A 383 24.15 20.99 8.11
C GLU A 383 24.80 22.39 8.08
N ASP A 384 24.23 23.36 8.78
CA ASP A 384 24.77 24.70 8.91
C ASP A 384 26.21 24.67 9.49
N PHE A 385 26.43 23.84 10.52
CA PHE A 385 27.78 23.67 11.11
C PHE A 385 28.75 23.11 10.08
N ILE A 386 28.39 22.06 9.35
CA ILE A 386 29.27 21.44 8.32
C ILE A 386 29.56 22.43 7.20
N ASN A 387 28.54 23.13 6.69
CA ASN A 387 28.67 24.09 5.60
C ASN A 387 29.49 25.35 6.01
N SER A 388 29.60 25.64 7.30
CA SER A 388 30.45 26.72 7.83
C SER A 388 31.93 26.34 7.90
N GLN A 389 32.27 25.04 7.74
CA GLN A 389 33.65 24.59 7.82
C GLN A 389 34.36 24.71 6.46
N SER A 390 35.68 25.01 6.53
CA SER A 390 36.56 24.88 5.37
C SER A 390 37.28 23.56 5.43
N PHE A 391 37.09 22.75 4.39
CA PHE A 391 37.83 21.51 4.19
C PHE A 391 38.91 21.69 3.13
N ASP A 392 39.82 20.75 3.01
CA ASP A 392 40.93 20.76 2.02
C ASP A 392 40.40 20.70 0.56
N ARG A 393 39.18 20.25 0.39
CA ARG A 393 38.47 20.13 -0.90
C ARG A 393 36.98 20.37 -0.73
N GLN A 394 36.29 20.60 -1.83
CA GLN A 394 34.83 20.69 -1.84
C GLN A 394 34.24 19.31 -1.69
N ILE A 395 33.48 19.08 -0.64
CA ILE A 395 32.81 17.80 -0.36
C ILE A 395 31.29 18.05 -0.37
N PRO A 396 30.51 17.35 -1.21
CA PRO A 396 29.07 17.51 -1.25
C PRO A 396 28.44 16.98 0.04
N VAL A 397 27.44 17.70 0.54
CA VAL A 397 26.67 17.38 1.74
C VAL A 397 25.26 17.01 1.34
N PHE A 398 24.74 15.91 1.88
CA PHE A 398 23.39 15.41 1.57
C PHE A 398 22.62 15.16 2.87
N VAL A 399 21.37 15.60 2.90
CA VAL A 399 20.45 15.25 3.97
C VAL A 399 19.69 13.99 3.55
N VAL A 400 19.68 12.97 4.41
CA VAL A 400 19.17 11.64 4.14
C VAL A 400 18.07 11.29 5.14
N SER A 401 16.98 10.68 4.66
CA SER A 401 15.91 10.20 5.52
C SER A 401 16.42 9.14 6.51
N GLU A 402 16.17 9.35 7.80
CA GLU A 402 16.49 8.39 8.87
C GLU A 402 15.30 7.50 9.25
N GLN A 403 14.17 7.56 8.52
CA GLN A 403 13.01 6.74 8.80
C GLN A 403 13.36 5.24 8.88
N GLY A 404 12.98 4.59 9.97
CA GLY A 404 13.30 3.18 10.24
C GLY A 404 14.78 2.90 10.59
N ALA A 405 15.68 3.89 10.66
CA ALA A 405 17.09 3.67 11.05
C ALA A 405 17.22 3.15 12.49
N SER A 406 16.37 3.63 13.39
CA SER A 406 16.29 3.13 14.77
C SER A 406 15.80 1.67 14.83
N ILE A 407 14.91 1.27 13.95
CA ILE A 407 14.43 -0.13 13.84
C ILE A 407 15.55 -1.03 13.33
N TYR A 408 16.26 -0.59 12.27
CA TYR A 408 17.43 -1.32 11.78
C TYR A 408 18.49 -1.47 12.88
N SER A 409 18.87 -0.39 13.56
CA SER A 409 19.95 -0.39 14.55
C SER A 409 19.68 -1.34 15.73
N ALA A 410 18.42 -1.54 16.10
CA ALA A 410 17.97 -2.48 17.13
C ALA A 410 17.74 -3.91 16.61
N SER A 411 17.73 -4.12 15.28
CA SER A 411 17.43 -5.41 14.65
C SER A 411 18.52 -6.47 14.90
N LYS A 412 18.15 -7.74 14.69
CA LYS A 412 19.11 -8.84 14.66
C LYS A 412 20.14 -8.64 13.56
N ILE A 413 19.71 -8.17 12.38
CA ILE A 413 20.58 -7.94 11.21
C ILE A 413 21.70 -6.97 11.56
N ALA A 414 21.37 -5.85 12.18
CA ALA A 414 22.38 -4.84 12.58
C ALA A 414 23.32 -5.35 13.67
N ARG A 415 22.83 -6.21 14.58
CA ARG A 415 23.67 -6.86 15.59
C ARG A 415 24.65 -7.87 14.97
N ASP A 416 24.18 -8.62 13.98
CA ASP A 416 25.02 -9.60 13.26
C ASP A 416 26.08 -8.90 12.37
N GLU A 417 25.71 -7.75 11.74
CA GLU A 417 26.64 -6.94 10.94
C GLU A 417 27.69 -6.18 11.80
N PHE A 418 27.28 -5.70 12.96
CA PHE A 418 28.09 -4.86 13.85
C PHE A 418 27.96 -5.30 15.32
N PRO A 419 28.49 -6.49 15.70
CA PRO A 419 28.32 -7.03 17.05
C PRO A 419 28.94 -6.17 18.13
N ASP A 420 30.08 -5.53 17.84
CA ASP A 420 30.92 -4.77 18.80
C ASP A 420 30.50 -3.30 18.94
N TYR A 421 29.44 -2.85 18.21
CA TYR A 421 29.01 -1.45 18.19
C TYR A 421 27.61 -1.30 18.76
N ASP A 422 27.32 -0.17 19.37
CA ASP A 422 26.01 0.14 19.93
C ASP A 422 24.99 0.58 18.87
N VAL A 423 23.73 0.74 19.28
CA VAL A 423 22.60 1.12 18.41
C VAL A 423 22.82 2.47 17.73
N THR A 424 23.55 3.40 18.34
CA THR A 424 23.75 4.75 17.79
C THR A 424 24.73 4.73 16.62
N VAL A 425 25.80 3.95 16.74
CA VAL A 425 26.80 3.75 15.67
C VAL A 425 26.13 3.00 14.50
N ARG A 426 25.36 1.95 14.77
CA ARG A 426 24.61 1.21 13.74
C ARG A 426 23.62 2.13 13.00
N GLY A 427 22.96 3.05 13.71
CA GLY A 427 22.07 4.05 13.12
C GLY A 427 22.81 4.98 12.15
N ALA A 428 23.95 5.53 12.57
CA ALA A 428 24.78 6.39 11.74
C ALA A 428 25.31 5.65 10.49
N VAL A 429 25.73 4.38 10.62
CA VAL A 429 26.12 3.53 9.49
C VAL A 429 24.97 3.38 8.49
N SER A 430 23.74 3.13 8.97
CA SER A 430 22.57 3.03 8.11
C SER A 430 22.30 4.31 7.34
N ILE A 431 22.42 5.48 7.97
CA ILE A 431 22.28 6.78 7.31
C ILE A 431 23.29 6.93 6.16
N GLY A 432 24.55 6.56 6.37
CA GLY A 432 25.57 6.60 5.32
C GLY A 432 25.30 5.64 4.18
N ARG A 433 24.95 4.40 4.49
CA ARG A 433 24.62 3.38 3.47
C ARG A 433 23.38 3.72 2.66
N ARG A 434 22.39 4.41 3.24
CA ARG A 434 21.21 4.90 2.49
C ARG A 434 21.58 5.95 1.46
N LEU A 435 22.59 6.78 1.71
CA LEU A 435 23.11 7.69 0.70
C LEU A 435 23.77 6.91 -0.44
N MET A 436 24.52 5.85 -0.10
CA MET A 436 25.22 5.03 -1.09
C MET A 436 24.24 4.24 -1.96
N ASP A 437 23.29 3.53 -1.34
CA ASP A 437 22.21 2.81 -2.03
C ASP A 437 20.99 2.65 -1.12
N PRO A 438 19.93 3.48 -1.31
CA PRO A 438 18.72 3.43 -0.51
C PRO A 438 18.03 2.06 -0.56
N LEU A 439 17.95 1.45 -1.73
CA LEU A 439 17.29 0.15 -1.93
C LEU A 439 17.99 -0.94 -1.14
N ALA A 440 19.31 -1.06 -1.30
CA ALA A 440 20.11 -2.09 -0.65
C ALA A 440 20.06 -2.03 0.89
N GLU A 441 19.91 -0.84 1.45
CA GLU A 441 19.82 -0.65 2.89
C GLU A 441 18.39 -0.81 3.43
N LEU A 442 17.37 -0.22 2.75
CA LEU A 442 15.99 -0.25 3.22
C LEU A 442 15.35 -1.64 3.18
N VAL A 443 15.78 -2.53 2.30
CA VAL A 443 15.29 -3.93 2.28
C VAL A 443 15.65 -4.75 3.52
N LYS A 444 16.56 -4.28 4.36
CA LYS A 444 16.92 -4.91 5.63
C LYS A 444 15.89 -4.67 6.73
N ILE A 445 14.96 -3.75 6.51
CA ILE A 445 13.91 -3.35 7.46
C ILE A 445 12.59 -3.93 6.97
N ASP A 446 11.74 -4.40 7.90
CA ASP A 446 10.36 -4.74 7.56
C ASP A 446 9.69 -3.51 6.91
N PRO A 447 9.15 -3.61 5.68
CA PRO A 447 8.54 -2.48 4.99
C PRO A 447 7.47 -1.75 5.80
N LYS A 448 6.74 -2.46 6.68
CA LYS A 448 5.77 -1.86 7.60
C LYS A 448 6.42 -0.94 8.65
N SER A 449 7.71 -1.08 8.89
CA SER A 449 8.45 -0.23 9.84
C SER A 449 9.01 1.03 9.19
N ILE A 450 8.91 1.16 7.87
CA ILE A 450 9.23 2.38 7.15
C ILE A 450 8.03 3.32 7.22
N GLY A 451 8.22 4.57 7.62
CA GLY A 451 7.15 5.55 7.70
C GLY A 451 6.76 6.03 6.30
N VAL A 452 5.69 5.50 5.75
CA VAL A 452 5.19 5.82 4.40
C VAL A 452 3.87 6.59 4.39
N GLY A 453 3.27 6.84 5.57
CA GLY A 453 2.06 7.63 5.67
C GLY A 453 1.48 7.72 7.08
N GLN A 454 0.69 8.78 7.31
CA GLN A 454 0.15 9.14 8.63
C GLN A 454 -0.78 8.09 9.24
N TYR A 455 -1.56 7.39 8.40
CA TYR A 455 -2.57 6.41 8.84
C TYR A 455 -2.14 4.96 8.58
N GLN A 456 -0.84 4.71 8.45
CA GLN A 456 -0.27 3.39 8.14
C GLN A 456 -0.70 2.31 9.13
N HIS A 457 -0.89 2.65 10.41
CA HIS A 457 -1.30 1.72 11.46
C HIS A 457 -2.81 1.53 11.58
N ASP A 458 -3.63 2.31 10.85
CA ASP A 458 -5.08 2.28 10.93
C ASP A 458 -5.76 1.50 9.80
N VAL A 459 -5.02 1.19 8.74
CA VAL A 459 -5.49 0.36 7.64
C VAL A 459 -5.38 -1.14 7.95
N ASP A 460 -6.00 -1.99 7.14
CA ASP A 460 -5.84 -3.44 7.23
C ASP A 460 -4.35 -3.84 7.14
N GLN A 461 -3.82 -4.38 8.23
CA GLN A 461 -2.40 -4.69 8.36
C GLN A 461 -1.96 -5.87 7.51
N THR A 462 -2.86 -6.76 7.13
CA THR A 462 -2.58 -7.91 6.25
C THR A 462 -2.48 -7.45 4.81
N LYS A 463 -3.46 -6.66 4.35
CA LYS A 463 -3.45 -6.04 3.02
C LYS A 463 -2.23 -5.12 2.86
N LEU A 464 -1.94 -4.29 3.89
CA LEU A 464 -0.77 -3.40 3.89
C LEU A 464 0.53 -4.19 3.73
N LYS A 465 0.74 -5.21 4.55
CA LYS A 465 1.98 -6.02 4.48
C LYS A 465 2.18 -6.62 3.09
N LYS A 466 1.13 -7.26 2.54
CA LYS A 466 1.18 -7.86 1.21
C LYS A 466 1.56 -6.82 0.14
N ALA A 467 0.92 -5.66 0.15
CA ALA A 467 1.17 -4.60 -0.84
C ALA A 467 2.58 -4.00 -0.72
N LEU A 468 3.08 -3.78 0.51
CA LEU A 468 4.42 -3.26 0.72
C LEU A 468 5.50 -4.29 0.33
N ASP A 469 5.35 -5.57 0.70
CA ASP A 469 6.28 -6.65 0.31
C ASP A 469 6.36 -6.77 -1.22
N GLN A 470 5.21 -6.72 -1.91
CA GLN A 470 5.16 -6.74 -3.38
C GLN A 470 5.86 -5.51 -3.99
N THR A 471 5.70 -4.33 -3.38
CA THR A 471 6.40 -3.11 -3.83
C THR A 471 7.91 -3.25 -3.74
N VAL A 472 8.42 -3.84 -2.64
CA VAL A 472 9.86 -4.11 -2.49
C VAL A 472 10.33 -5.08 -3.56
N GLU A 473 9.63 -6.20 -3.76
CA GLU A 473 9.96 -7.18 -4.79
C GLU A 473 10.02 -6.55 -6.18
N ASN A 474 9.02 -5.75 -6.55
CA ASN A 474 8.97 -5.07 -7.83
C ASN A 474 10.16 -4.09 -8.00
N CYS A 475 10.49 -3.31 -6.97
CA CYS A 475 11.62 -2.37 -7.02
C CYS A 475 12.97 -3.09 -7.17
N VAL A 476 13.20 -4.16 -6.41
CA VAL A 476 14.45 -4.93 -6.46
C VAL A 476 14.65 -5.56 -7.86
N ASN A 477 13.60 -6.15 -8.41
CA ASN A 477 13.67 -6.77 -9.74
C ASN A 477 13.75 -5.72 -10.88
N LEU A 478 13.14 -4.54 -10.71
CA LEU A 478 13.27 -3.44 -11.66
C LEU A 478 14.70 -2.94 -11.78
N VAL A 479 15.39 -2.75 -10.65
CA VAL A 479 16.77 -2.25 -10.61
C VAL A 479 17.76 -3.35 -11.04
N GLY A 480 17.48 -4.58 -10.63
CA GLY A 480 18.44 -5.69 -10.76
C GLY A 480 19.55 -5.62 -9.69
N VAL A 481 20.20 -6.72 -9.45
CA VAL A 481 21.11 -6.87 -8.30
C VAL A 481 22.43 -7.45 -8.71
N ASN A 482 23.54 -6.89 -8.20
CA ASN A 482 24.86 -7.46 -8.38
C ASN A 482 25.01 -8.74 -7.54
N LEU A 483 25.15 -9.88 -8.22
CA LEU A 483 25.24 -11.20 -7.61
C LEU A 483 26.40 -11.34 -6.61
N ASN A 484 27.51 -10.67 -6.89
CA ASN A 484 28.74 -10.78 -6.10
C ASN A 484 28.80 -9.87 -4.86
N THR A 485 27.95 -8.84 -4.79
CA THR A 485 27.97 -7.87 -3.68
C THR A 485 26.69 -7.83 -2.86
N ALA A 486 25.59 -8.34 -3.40
CA ALA A 486 24.28 -8.29 -2.75
C ALA A 486 24.24 -9.05 -1.42
N SER A 487 23.52 -8.48 -0.44
CA SER A 487 23.20 -9.17 0.81
C SER A 487 22.16 -10.28 0.59
N SER A 488 22.09 -11.25 1.50
CA SER A 488 21.03 -12.27 1.47
C SER A 488 19.64 -11.67 1.54
N HIS A 489 19.47 -10.56 2.26
CA HIS A 489 18.19 -9.83 2.36
C HIS A 489 17.76 -9.27 1.02
N LEU A 490 18.68 -8.63 0.28
CA LEU A 490 18.38 -8.11 -1.04
C LEU A 490 18.07 -9.24 -2.04
N LEU A 491 18.85 -10.32 -2.01
CA LEU A 491 18.64 -11.49 -2.86
C LEU A 491 17.30 -12.19 -2.60
N THR A 492 16.77 -12.12 -1.38
CA THR A 492 15.48 -12.73 -1.02
C THR A 492 14.31 -12.18 -1.85
N TYR A 493 14.39 -10.93 -2.28
CA TYR A 493 13.37 -10.28 -3.10
C TYR A 493 13.56 -10.48 -4.61
N ILE A 494 14.62 -11.15 -5.03
CA ILE A 494 14.78 -11.53 -6.43
C ILE A 494 13.80 -12.64 -6.78
N SER A 495 13.14 -12.47 -7.93
CA SER A 495 12.20 -13.44 -8.49
C SER A 495 12.74 -14.86 -8.39
N GLY A 496 11.97 -15.77 -7.81
CA GLY A 496 12.29 -17.20 -7.70
C GLY A 496 13.31 -17.60 -6.63
N LEU A 497 13.91 -16.67 -5.87
CA LEU A 497 14.94 -17.03 -4.90
C LEU A 497 14.41 -17.34 -3.49
N GLY A 498 13.73 -16.46 -2.84
CA GLY A 498 13.34 -16.65 -1.43
C GLY A 498 14.53 -16.74 -0.46
N PRO A 499 14.26 -16.75 0.88
CA PRO A 499 15.30 -16.61 1.91
C PRO A 499 16.37 -17.71 1.89
N GLN A 500 15.96 -18.96 1.69
CA GLN A 500 16.88 -20.09 1.74
C GLN A 500 17.87 -20.10 0.58
N LEU A 501 17.40 -19.85 -0.65
CA LEU A 501 18.27 -19.79 -1.83
C LEU A 501 19.17 -18.56 -1.77
N ALA A 502 18.66 -17.41 -1.32
CA ALA A 502 19.44 -16.21 -1.11
C ALA A 502 20.63 -16.47 -0.16
N GLN A 503 20.38 -17.14 0.97
CA GLN A 503 21.43 -17.52 1.91
C GLN A 503 22.41 -18.53 1.30
N ASN A 504 21.95 -19.52 0.56
CA ASN A 504 22.80 -20.49 -0.13
C ASN A 504 23.74 -19.82 -1.15
N ILE A 505 23.25 -18.80 -1.88
CA ILE A 505 24.08 -18.01 -2.81
C ILE A 505 25.21 -17.30 -2.06
N VAL A 506 24.88 -16.65 -0.93
CA VAL A 506 25.89 -15.95 -0.12
C VAL A 506 26.94 -16.91 0.43
N ASN A 507 26.51 -18.07 0.96
CA ASN A 507 27.41 -19.10 1.47
C ASN A 507 28.31 -19.66 0.35
N TYR A 508 27.72 -20.00 -0.80
CA TYR A 508 28.48 -20.48 -1.94
C TYR A 508 29.56 -19.49 -2.38
N ARG A 509 29.21 -18.20 -2.44
CA ARG A 509 30.15 -17.12 -2.76
C ARG A 509 31.28 -16.98 -1.75
N ALA A 510 30.99 -17.16 -0.46
CA ALA A 510 31.98 -17.11 0.61
C ALA A 510 32.98 -18.29 0.50
N GLU A 511 32.52 -19.47 0.11
CA GLU A 511 33.31 -20.70 0.03
C GLU A 511 34.09 -20.82 -1.29
N ASN A 512 33.51 -20.39 -2.41
CA ASN A 512 34.03 -20.64 -3.76
C ASN A 512 34.54 -19.36 -4.47
N GLY A 513 34.40 -18.20 -3.85
CA GLY A 513 34.72 -16.91 -4.45
C GLY A 513 33.58 -16.35 -5.32
N ALA A 514 33.88 -15.24 -6.00
CA ALA A 514 32.91 -14.53 -6.82
C ALA A 514 32.46 -15.37 -8.02
N PHE A 515 31.17 -15.24 -8.36
CA PHE A 515 30.61 -15.86 -9.57
C PHE A 515 31.21 -15.20 -10.82
N GLY A 516 31.71 -16.00 -11.75
CA GLY A 516 32.23 -15.56 -13.04
C GLY A 516 31.18 -15.59 -14.16
N SER A 517 30.05 -16.28 -13.95
CA SER A 517 28.96 -16.37 -14.89
C SER A 517 27.64 -16.70 -14.21
N ARG A 518 26.51 -16.32 -14.83
CA ARG A 518 25.17 -16.71 -14.37
C ARG A 518 24.96 -18.23 -14.32
N LYS A 519 25.59 -18.99 -15.22
CA LYS A 519 25.50 -20.45 -15.26
C LYS A 519 26.04 -21.10 -13.96
N GLU A 520 26.95 -20.48 -13.28
CA GLU A 520 27.49 -20.97 -12.01
C GLU A 520 26.46 -21.01 -10.88
N LEU A 521 25.36 -20.25 -10.98
CA LEU A 521 24.24 -20.34 -10.04
C LEU A 521 23.67 -21.77 -9.95
N MET A 522 23.73 -22.55 -11.02
CA MET A 522 23.27 -23.94 -11.02
C MET A 522 24.09 -24.86 -10.11
N LYS A 523 25.27 -24.41 -9.64
CA LYS A 523 26.10 -25.11 -8.65
C LYS A 523 25.70 -24.82 -7.20
N VAL A 524 24.85 -23.79 -6.99
CA VAL A 524 24.39 -23.43 -5.66
C VAL A 524 23.43 -24.49 -5.11
N PRO A 525 23.58 -24.96 -3.87
CA PRO A 525 22.70 -25.96 -3.28
C PRO A 525 21.22 -25.55 -3.37
N ARG A 526 20.36 -26.45 -3.80
CA ARG A 526 18.91 -26.28 -4.01
C ARG A 526 18.52 -25.35 -5.17
N MET A 527 19.44 -24.87 -5.97
CA MET A 527 19.14 -24.12 -7.18
C MET A 527 18.64 -25.09 -8.26
N GLY A 528 17.32 -25.12 -8.48
CA GLY A 528 16.69 -25.88 -9.56
C GLY A 528 16.58 -25.07 -10.84
N ALA A 529 16.29 -25.74 -11.96
CA ALA A 529 16.14 -25.12 -13.29
C ALA A 529 15.09 -23.99 -13.27
N LYS A 530 13.98 -24.19 -12.59
CA LYS A 530 12.90 -23.19 -12.47
C LYS A 530 13.32 -21.94 -11.68
N ALA A 531 14.01 -22.12 -10.55
CA ALA A 531 14.52 -20.99 -9.78
C ALA A 531 15.56 -20.20 -10.58
N PHE A 532 16.45 -20.89 -11.28
CA PHE A 532 17.42 -20.29 -12.19
C PHE A 532 16.74 -19.49 -13.31
N GLU A 533 15.76 -20.08 -14.00
CA GLU A 533 14.98 -19.40 -15.04
C GLU A 533 14.39 -18.07 -14.50
N GLN A 534 13.79 -18.10 -13.32
CA GLN A 534 13.14 -16.90 -12.79
C GLN A 534 14.10 -15.83 -12.28
N CYS A 535 15.26 -16.20 -11.72
CA CYS A 535 16.17 -15.24 -11.11
C CYS A 535 17.26 -14.70 -12.04
N ALA A 536 17.71 -15.49 -13.03
CA ALA A 536 18.93 -15.21 -13.77
C ALA A 536 18.94 -13.86 -14.47
N GLY A 537 17.80 -13.43 -15.05
CA GLY A 537 17.70 -12.16 -15.75
C GLY A 537 17.78 -10.92 -14.85
N PHE A 538 17.54 -11.07 -13.54
CA PHE A 538 17.58 -9.98 -12.56
C PHE A 538 18.93 -9.86 -11.83
N LEU A 539 19.80 -10.84 -11.99
CA LEU A 539 21.13 -10.86 -11.36
C LEU A 539 22.20 -10.37 -12.36
N ARG A 540 23.04 -9.48 -11.91
CA ARG A 540 24.10 -8.85 -12.71
C ARG A 540 25.47 -9.32 -12.22
N ILE A 541 26.40 -9.53 -13.15
CA ILE A 541 27.80 -9.87 -12.85
C ILE A 541 28.70 -8.90 -13.62
N PRO A 542 29.07 -7.74 -13.04
CA PRO A 542 30.01 -6.83 -13.68
C PRO A 542 31.35 -7.52 -13.93
N GLY A 543 31.90 -7.34 -15.14
CA GLY A 543 33.17 -7.96 -15.53
C GLY A 543 33.10 -9.47 -15.79
N ALA A 544 31.91 -10.04 -15.98
CA ALA A 544 31.75 -11.46 -16.36
C ALA A 544 32.39 -11.75 -17.71
N LYS A 545 32.75 -13.04 -17.93
CA LYS A 545 33.31 -13.51 -19.22
C LYS A 545 32.34 -13.30 -20.38
N ASN A 546 31.05 -13.49 -20.14
CA ASN A 546 30.00 -13.14 -21.10
C ASN A 546 29.46 -11.76 -20.74
N PRO A 547 29.60 -10.74 -21.60
CA PRO A 547 29.11 -9.39 -21.31
C PRO A 547 27.59 -9.33 -21.03
N LEU A 548 26.82 -10.28 -21.58
CA LEU A 548 25.38 -10.36 -21.36
C LEU A 548 25.01 -10.69 -19.92
N ASP A 549 25.92 -11.29 -19.13
CA ASP A 549 25.69 -11.55 -17.72
C ASP A 549 25.63 -10.25 -16.87
N ASN A 550 26.04 -9.12 -17.42
CA ASN A 550 25.88 -7.79 -16.81
C ASN A 550 24.70 -7.00 -17.39
N THR A 551 23.79 -7.63 -18.11
CA THR A 551 22.62 -6.98 -18.72
C THR A 551 21.30 -7.53 -18.15
N ALA A 552 20.15 -6.95 -18.48
CA ALA A 552 18.85 -7.55 -18.20
C ALA A 552 18.39 -8.54 -19.27
N VAL A 553 19.22 -8.85 -20.27
CA VAL A 553 18.91 -9.91 -21.23
C VAL A 553 18.85 -11.26 -20.51
N HIS A 554 17.74 -11.96 -20.71
CA HIS A 554 17.57 -13.29 -20.11
C HIS A 554 18.46 -14.33 -20.78
N PRO A 555 19.06 -15.30 -20.06
CA PRO A 555 19.91 -16.33 -20.66
C PRO A 555 19.27 -17.13 -21.79
N GLU A 556 17.94 -17.29 -21.77
CA GLU A 556 17.19 -17.92 -22.88
C GLU A 556 17.38 -17.23 -24.22
N SER A 557 17.60 -15.89 -24.19
CA SER A 557 17.72 -15.06 -25.38
C SER A 557 19.17 -14.79 -25.80
N TYR A 558 20.17 -15.34 -25.12
CA TYR A 558 21.57 -15.12 -25.47
C TYR A 558 21.89 -15.54 -26.90
N HIS A 559 21.37 -16.69 -27.34
CA HIS A 559 21.56 -17.18 -28.69
C HIS A 559 21.10 -16.18 -29.78
N ILE A 560 20.11 -15.33 -29.48
CA ILE A 560 19.62 -14.30 -30.42
C ILE A 560 20.66 -13.20 -30.56
N VAL A 561 21.23 -12.73 -29.44
CA VAL A 561 22.28 -11.69 -29.45
C VAL A 561 23.55 -12.23 -30.09
N GLU A 562 23.90 -13.48 -29.83
CA GLU A 562 25.03 -14.16 -30.52
C GLU A 562 24.81 -14.25 -32.01
N GLN A 563 23.58 -14.52 -32.46
CA GLN A 563 23.25 -14.54 -33.88
C GLN A 563 23.32 -13.12 -34.49
N MET A 564 22.81 -12.09 -33.78
CA MET A 564 22.93 -10.68 -34.22
C MET A 564 24.39 -10.27 -34.40
N ALA A 565 25.26 -10.62 -33.45
CA ALA A 565 26.69 -10.30 -33.53
C ALA A 565 27.37 -11.05 -34.70
N LYS A 566 27.03 -12.33 -34.92
CA LYS A 566 27.53 -13.15 -36.01
C LYS A 566 27.11 -12.58 -37.37
N ASP A 567 25.87 -12.18 -37.55
CA ASP A 567 25.34 -11.64 -38.79
C ASP A 567 26.01 -10.29 -39.17
N LEU A 568 26.36 -9.49 -38.16
CA LEU A 568 27.08 -8.23 -38.29
C LEU A 568 28.60 -8.44 -38.30
N LYS A 569 29.11 -9.66 -38.18
CA LYS A 569 30.53 -10.03 -38.12
C LYS A 569 31.30 -9.26 -37.05
N CYS A 570 30.73 -9.13 -35.88
CA CYS A 570 31.31 -8.45 -34.72
C CYS A 570 31.21 -9.33 -33.46
N THR A 571 31.90 -8.94 -32.39
CA THR A 571 31.77 -9.52 -31.09
C THR A 571 30.58 -8.92 -30.33
N ILE A 572 30.13 -9.57 -29.23
CA ILE A 572 29.07 -9.01 -28.38
C ILE A 572 29.53 -7.71 -27.72
N ASP A 573 30.82 -7.62 -27.33
CA ASP A 573 31.38 -6.39 -26.77
C ASP A 573 31.35 -5.24 -27.76
N GLU A 574 31.73 -5.49 -29.02
CA GLU A 574 31.66 -4.48 -30.11
C GLU A 574 30.19 -4.09 -30.37
N LEU A 575 29.26 -5.05 -30.35
CA LEU A 575 27.83 -4.78 -30.51
C LEU A 575 27.28 -3.89 -29.40
N ILE A 576 27.75 -4.08 -28.16
CA ILE A 576 27.41 -3.25 -27.02
C ILE A 576 28.04 -1.86 -27.08
N ALA A 577 29.29 -1.78 -27.51
CA ALA A 577 30.03 -0.52 -27.55
C ALA A 577 29.61 0.41 -28.74
N ASP A 578 29.27 -0.16 -29.90
CA ASP A 578 29.01 0.60 -31.11
C ASP A 578 27.51 0.74 -31.43
N LYS A 579 27.02 1.98 -31.28
CA LYS A 579 25.62 2.34 -31.59
C LYS A 579 25.27 2.18 -33.06
N GLU A 580 26.22 2.43 -33.98
CA GLU A 580 25.98 2.32 -35.41
C GLU A 580 25.84 0.87 -35.85
N LEU A 581 26.55 -0.06 -35.22
CA LEU A 581 26.33 -1.51 -35.40
C LEU A 581 24.92 -1.92 -34.98
N ARG A 582 24.46 -1.49 -33.82
CA ARG A 582 23.10 -1.78 -33.34
C ARG A 582 22.00 -1.25 -34.24
N ARG A 583 22.19 -0.08 -34.86
CA ARG A 583 21.24 0.50 -35.82
C ARG A 583 21.08 -0.32 -37.12
N LYS A 584 22.06 -1.12 -37.47
CA LYS A 584 22.02 -2.00 -38.65
C LYS A 584 21.19 -3.28 -38.39
N ILE A 585 20.80 -3.55 -37.16
CA ILE A 585 20.02 -4.74 -36.82
C ILE A 585 18.61 -4.61 -37.37
N ASN A 586 18.23 -5.53 -38.24
CA ASN A 586 16.84 -5.70 -38.63
C ASN A 586 16.11 -6.61 -37.60
N ILE A 587 15.46 -6.01 -36.65
CA ILE A 587 14.78 -6.72 -35.53
C ILE A 587 13.83 -7.79 -36.03
N SER A 588 13.09 -7.52 -37.12
CA SER A 588 12.07 -8.44 -37.64
C SER A 588 12.65 -9.78 -38.13
N ALA A 589 13.94 -9.83 -38.43
CA ALA A 589 14.61 -11.07 -38.85
C ALA A 589 14.82 -12.07 -37.72
N TYR A 590 14.72 -11.62 -36.48
CA TYR A 590 14.96 -12.45 -35.26
C TYR A 590 13.68 -12.87 -34.52
N ILE A 591 12.51 -12.57 -35.10
CA ILE A 591 11.22 -12.99 -34.55
C ILE A 591 11.12 -14.51 -34.65
N THR A 592 10.81 -15.17 -33.52
CA THR A 592 10.56 -16.59 -33.41
C THR A 592 9.18 -16.83 -32.79
N PRO A 593 8.67 -18.07 -32.78
CA PRO A 593 7.41 -18.37 -32.09
C PRO A 593 7.40 -18.04 -30.59
N THR A 594 8.59 -17.97 -29.97
CA THR A 594 8.76 -17.75 -28.52
C THR A 594 9.28 -16.35 -28.19
N VAL A 595 9.83 -15.60 -29.17
CA VAL A 595 10.42 -14.27 -28.99
C VAL A 595 9.87 -13.33 -30.03
N GLY A 596 9.09 -12.37 -29.60
CA GLY A 596 8.46 -11.35 -30.45
C GLY A 596 9.17 -10.01 -30.42
N LEU A 597 8.54 -9.01 -31.06
CA LEU A 597 9.03 -7.63 -31.11
C LEU A 597 9.29 -7.01 -29.74
N PRO A 598 8.40 -7.17 -28.71
CA PRO A 598 8.64 -6.58 -27.40
C PRO A 598 9.95 -7.04 -26.76
N THR A 599 10.21 -8.34 -26.74
CA THR A 599 11.46 -8.90 -26.19
C THR A 599 12.68 -8.44 -26.97
N LEU A 600 12.61 -8.40 -28.30
CA LEU A 600 13.71 -7.94 -29.14
C LEU A 600 14.02 -6.44 -28.94
N GLN A 601 13.00 -5.62 -28.74
CA GLN A 601 13.18 -4.21 -28.40
C GLN A 601 13.84 -4.03 -27.03
N ASP A 602 13.41 -4.81 -26.02
CA ASP A 602 14.04 -4.82 -24.70
C ASP A 602 15.52 -5.23 -24.79
N ILE A 603 15.84 -6.25 -25.57
CA ILE A 603 17.23 -6.69 -25.81
C ILE A 603 18.06 -5.53 -26.39
N LEU A 604 17.58 -4.83 -27.42
CA LEU A 604 18.32 -3.72 -28.00
C LEU A 604 18.50 -2.55 -27.03
N GLN A 605 17.50 -2.24 -26.22
CA GLN A 605 17.62 -1.22 -25.16
C GLN A 605 18.68 -1.60 -24.12
N GLU A 606 18.74 -2.86 -23.72
CA GLU A 606 19.75 -3.36 -22.81
C GLU A 606 21.17 -3.36 -23.41
N LEU A 607 21.31 -3.64 -24.70
CA LEU A 607 22.58 -3.55 -25.39
C LEU A 607 23.07 -2.10 -25.57
N ASP A 608 22.13 -1.14 -25.66
CA ASP A 608 22.47 0.28 -25.71
C ASP A 608 23.06 0.82 -24.40
N LYS A 609 22.58 0.30 -23.28
CA LYS A 609 22.99 0.73 -21.94
C LYS A 609 23.01 -0.47 -20.98
N PRO A 610 24.00 -1.36 -21.13
CA PRO A 610 24.04 -2.60 -20.35
C PRO A 610 24.17 -2.32 -18.85
N GLY A 611 23.38 -3.03 -18.07
CA GLY A 611 23.41 -2.92 -16.62
C GLY A 611 23.03 -1.55 -16.06
N ARG A 612 22.33 -0.72 -16.84
CA ARG A 612 21.93 0.63 -16.40
C ARG A 612 21.01 0.54 -15.21
N ASP A 613 21.37 1.26 -14.15
CA ASP A 613 20.45 1.54 -13.04
C ASP A 613 19.34 2.50 -13.55
N PRO A 614 18.06 2.13 -13.43
CA PRO A 614 16.96 3.00 -13.87
C PRO A 614 16.77 4.24 -12.98
N ARG A 615 17.38 4.28 -11.81
CA ARG A 615 17.30 5.40 -10.87
C ARG A 615 18.04 6.62 -11.42
N LYS A 616 17.53 7.80 -11.08
CA LYS A 616 18.15 9.08 -11.49
C LYS A 616 19.49 9.31 -10.77
N ALA A 617 20.33 10.19 -11.31
CA ALA A 617 21.52 10.64 -10.58
C ALA A 617 21.13 11.54 -9.41
N ILE A 618 21.87 11.43 -8.29
CA ILE A 618 21.66 12.27 -7.11
C ILE A 618 22.09 13.71 -7.40
N LYS A 619 21.30 14.68 -6.90
CA LYS A 619 21.60 16.12 -6.99
C LYS A 619 21.77 16.67 -5.56
N VAL A 620 22.72 17.60 -5.39
CA VAL A 620 22.87 18.38 -4.15
C VAL A 620 21.74 19.38 -4.05
N PHE A 621 21.18 19.57 -2.87
CA PHE A 621 20.08 20.49 -2.58
C PHE A 621 20.43 21.37 -1.38
N GLU A 622 20.06 22.65 -1.43
CA GLU A 622 20.24 23.59 -0.32
C GLU A 622 18.91 24.32 -0.03
N PHE A 623 18.53 24.35 1.25
CA PHE A 623 17.40 25.18 1.71
C PHE A 623 17.75 26.67 1.73
N ASP A 624 16.72 27.52 1.76
CA ASP A 624 16.95 28.98 1.93
C ASP A 624 17.52 29.28 3.32
N LYS A 625 18.69 29.91 3.33
CA LYS A 625 19.45 30.23 4.56
C LYS A 625 18.77 31.28 5.47
N ASN A 626 17.84 32.07 4.91
CA ASN A 626 17.16 33.17 5.60
C ASN A 626 15.88 32.73 6.31
N VAL A 627 15.37 31.52 6.01
CA VAL A 627 14.12 30.99 6.58
C VAL A 627 14.45 29.86 7.55
N ARG A 628 14.29 30.10 8.85
CA ARG A 628 14.66 29.15 9.93
C ARG A 628 13.49 28.72 10.79
N THR A 629 12.47 29.56 10.87
CA THR A 629 11.27 29.35 11.68
C THR A 629 10.03 29.78 10.92
N ILE A 630 8.86 29.33 11.37
CA ILE A 630 7.59 29.74 10.80
C ILE A 630 7.37 31.27 10.85
N ALA A 631 8.00 31.95 11.81
CA ALA A 631 7.93 33.41 11.95
C ALA A 631 8.69 34.19 10.85
N ASP A 632 9.62 33.52 10.17
CA ASP A 632 10.38 34.14 9.06
C ASP A 632 9.61 34.10 7.74
N LEU A 633 8.52 33.33 7.69
CA LEU A 633 7.72 33.17 6.49
C LEU A 633 6.83 34.36 6.23
N ARG A 634 6.74 34.76 4.96
CA ARG A 634 5.80 35.80 4.48
C ARG A 634 5.09 35.32 3.22
N GLU A 635 3.85 35.71 3.06
CA GLU A 635 3.08 35.42 1.85
C GLU A 635 3.83 35.93 0.60
N GLY A 636 3.84 35.14 -0.44
CA GLY A 636 4.52 35.44 -1.70
C GLY A 636 5.98 35.02 -1.78
N MET A 637 6.63 34.61 -0.66
CA MET A 637 8.01 34.07 -0.71
C MET A 637 8.07 32.81 -1.56
N ILE A 638 9.09 32.73 -2.40
CA ILE A 638 9.43 31.52 -3.19
C ILE A 638 10.62 30.86 -2.52
N LEU A 639 10.45 29.61 -2.14
CA LEU A 639 11.42 28.85 -1.35
C LEU A 639 11.73 27.51 -1.99
N PRO A 640 12.97 27.05 -1.94
CA PRO A 640 13.30 25.67 -2.26
C PRO A 640 12.76 24.73 -1.18
N GLY A 641 12.25 23.58 -1.59
CA GLY A 641 11.74 22.58 -0.67
C GLY A 641 11.94 21.16 -1.17
N ILE A 642 11.79 20.20 -0.26
CA ILE A 642 11.84 18.78 -0.54
C ILE A 642 10.47 18.17 -0.23
N VAL A 643 9.90 17.43 -1.16
CA VAL A 643 8.66 16.69 -0.92
C VAL A 643 8.91 15.59 0.10
N GLY A 644 8.34 15.75 1.30
CA GLY A 644 8.53 14.79 2.41
C GLY A 644 7.48 13.69 2.49
N ASN A 645 6.25 14.02 2.08
CA ASN A 645 5.13 13.07 2.09
C ASN A 645 4.08 13.45 1.04
N ILE A 646 3.43 12.45 0.46
CA ILE A 646 2.34 12.64 -0.50
C ILE A 646 1.07 11.98 0.05
N THR A 647 -0.04 12.68 -0.11
CA THR A 647 -1.39 12.24 0.28
C THR A 647 -2.36 12.49 -0.88
N ASN A 648 -3.56 11.91 -0.84
CA ASN A 648 -4.56 12.10 -1.90
C ASN A 648 -5.00 13.57 -2.11
N PHE A 649 -4.82 14.42 -1.11
CA PHE A 649 -5.22 15.83 -1.16
C PHE A 649 -4.07 16.80 -1.42
N GLY A 650 -2.84 16.31 -1.55
CA GLY A 650 -1.67 17.15 -1.86
C GLY A 650 -0.36 16.57 -1.34
N ALA A 651 0.68 17.40 -1.41
CA ALA A 651 2.02 17.06 -0.98
C ALA A 651 2.49 17.92 0.19
N PHE A 652 3.10 17.30 1.18
CA PHE A 652 3.80 18.00 2.25
C PHE A 652 5.25 18.26 1.83
N VAL A 653 5.64 19.53 1.89
CA VAL A 653 6.95 19.99 1.47
C VAL A 653 7.70 20.52 2.69
N ASP A 654 8.86 19.96 2.92
CA ASP A 654 9.85 20.49 3.85
C ASP A 654 10.55 21.67 3.19
N ILE A 655 10.40 22.86 3.76
CA ILE A 655 11.01 24.11 3.31
C ILE A 655 12.17 24.55 4.21
N GLY A 656 12.70 23.60 4.98
CA GLY A 656 13.85 23.81 5.86
C GLY A 656 13.49 24.38 7.24
N ILE A 657 12.24 24.27 7.69
CA ILE A 657 11.81 24.64 9.04
C ILE A 657 11.16 23.42 9.71
N LYS A 658 10.86 23.53 11.01
CA LYS A 658 10.29 22.42 11.79
C LYS A 658 8.94 21.93 11.25
N GLU A 659 8.13 22.81 10.73
CA GLU A 659 6.79 22.57 10.22
C GLU A 659 6.82 22.41 8.69
N ASN A 660 6.26 21.32 8.19
CA ASN A 660 6.10 21.12 6.75
C ASN A 660 4.94 21.96 6.21
N GLY A 661 5.11 22.53 5.02
CA GLY A 661 4.04 23.19 4.30
C GLY A 661 3.25 22.21 3.44
N LEU A 662 1.95 22.49 3.27
CA LEU A 662 1.06 21.72 2.41
C LEU A 662 0.88 22.42 1.06
N VAL A 663 1.22 21.75 -0.03
CA VAL A 663 0.79 22.08 -1.39
C VAL A 663 -0.47 21.23 -1.66
N HIS A 664 -1.64 21.87 -1.61
CA HIS A 664 -2.91 21.21 -1.90
C HIS A 664 -2.94 20.73 -3.37
N LEU A 665 -3.70 19.66 -3.64
CA LEU A 665 -3.84 19.07 -5.00
C LEU A 665 -4.10 20.13 -6.09
N SER A 666 -4.97 21.10 -5.81
CA SER A 666 -5.29 22.22 -6.72
C SER A 666 -4.16 23.25 -6.88
N GLN A 667 -3.08 23.14 -6.11
CA GLN A 667 -1.94 24.05 -6.12
C GLN A 667 -0.64 23.42 -6.64
N LEU A 668 -0.71 22.18 -7.09
CA LEU A 668 0.44 21.44 -7.63
C LEU A 668 0.70 21.76 -9.10
N ALA A 669 -0.34 21.97 -9.90
CA ALA A 669 -0.24 22.28 -11.33
C ALA A 669 -1.39 23.17 -11.79
N GLU A 670 -1.19 23.87 -12.94
CA GLU A 670 -2.22 24.70 -13.57
C GLU A 670 -3.32 23.88 -14.26
N ARG A 671 -3.04 22.59 -14.56
CA ARG A 671 -4.01 21.65 -15.11
C ARG A 671 -4.73 20.86 -14.00
N PHE A 672 -5.91 20.36 -14.32
CA PHE A 672 -6.58 19.43 -13.41
C PHE A 672 -5.75 18.13 -13.28
N ILE A 673 -5.48 17.73 -12.04
CA ILE A 673 -4.84 16.47 -11.68
C ILE A 673 -5.72 15.74 -10.68
N SER A 674 -5.75 14.42 -10.78
CA SER A 674 -6.51 13.56 -9.85
C SER A 674 -5.62 12.96 -8.76
N ASP A 675 -4.34 12.84 -9.04
CA ASP A 675 -3.35 12.23 -8.14
C ASP A 675 -2.10 13.13 -8.06
N PRO A 676 -1.66 13.54 -6.86
CA PRO A 676 -0.44 14.34 -6.70
C PRO A 676 0.81 13.70 -7.29
N THR A 677 0.88 12.37 -7.36
CA THR A 677 2.02 11.63 -7.91
C THR A 677 2.21 11.84 -9.42
N GLU A 678 1.20 12.37 -10.12
CA GLU A 678 1.33 12.81 -11.53
C GLU A 678 2.28 14.00 -11.69
N VAL A 679 2.54 14.76 -10.63
CA VAL A 679 3.30 16.03 -10.66
C VAL A 679 4.54 15.97 -9.79
N VAL A 680 4.45 15.38 -8.60
CA VAL A 680 5.53 15.36 -7.62
C VAL A 680 5.85 13.94 -7.13
N SER A 681 7.09 13.76 -6.70
CA SER A 681 7.59 12.51 -6.12
C SER A 681 8.22 12.78 -4.75
N ILE A 682 8.20 11.80 -3.84
CA ILE A 682 8.88 11.93 -2.53
C ILE A 682 10.37 12.20 -2.76
N HIS A 683 10.94 13.05 -1.93
CA HIS A 683 12.31 13.58 -2.02
C HIS A 683 12.60 14.37 -3.30
N GLN A 684 11.58 14.70 -4.09
CA GLN A 684 11.76 15.63 -5.20
C GLN A 684 12.07 17.02 -4.65
N HIS A 685 13.08 17.65 -5.23
CA HIS A 685 13.35 19.06 -5.01
C HIS A 685 12.34 19.88 -5.80
N VAL A 686 11.69 20.83 -5.12
CA VAL A 686 10.65 21.67 -5.72
C VAL A 686 10.83 23.12 -5.28
N MET A 687 10.39 24.04 -6.11
CA MET A 687 10.23 25.45 -5.73
C MET A 687 8.78 25.71 -5.38
N VAL A 688 8.53 26.29 -4.22
CA VAL A 688 7.18 26.54 -3.72
C VAL A 688 7.01 28.01 -3.31
N ARG A 689 5.81 28.52 -3.52
CA ARG A 689 5.41 29.87 -3.06
C ARG A 689 4.58 29.73 -1.79
N VAL A 690 4.89 30.55 -0.79
CA VAL A 690 4.09 30.64 0.45
C VAL A 690 2.79 31.39 0.11
N MET A 691 1.65 30.75 0.32
CA MET A 691 0.32 31.31 0.07
C MET A 691 -0.31 31.88 1.31
N ASN A 692 -0.20 31.19 2.44
CA ASN A 692 -0.74 31.61 3.72
C ASN A 692 0.01 30.91 4.86
N VAL A 693 0.11 31.59 6.01
CA VAL A 693 0.73 31.07 7.23
C VAL A 693 -0.21 31.27 8.41
N ASP A 694 -0.72 30.20 8.97
CA ASP A 694 -1.47 30.20 10.23
C ASP A 694 -0.49 29.92 11.37
N TYR A 695 -0.05 31.00 12.03
CA TYR A 695 0.95 30.92 13.10
C TYR A 695 0.42 30.23 14.36
N ASP A 696 -0.87 30.35 14.66
CA ASP A 696 -1.49 29.75 15.85
C ASP A 696 -1.61 28.22 15.71
N ARG A 697 -1.99 27.76 14.53
CA ARG A 697 -2.13 26.32 14.20
C ARG A 697 -0.86 25.73 13.60
N LYS A 698 0.16 26.53 13.36
CA LYS A 698 1.42 26.14 12.69
C LYS A 698 1.19 25.45 11.35
N ARG A 699 0.26 25.98 10.55
CA ARG A 699 -0.09 25.48 9.23
C ARG A 699 0.43 26.42 8.16
N ILE A 700 1.10 25.87 7.16
CA ILE A 700 1.69 26.62 6.05
C ILE A 700 1.05 26.08 4.77
N GLN A 701 0.45 26.97 3.99
CA GLN A 701 -0.11 26.68 2.68
C GLN A 701 0.87 27.12 1.60
N LEU A 702 1.18 26.22 0.70
CA LEU A 702 2.14 26.42 -0.38
C LEU A 702 1.49 26.19 -1.75
N SER A 703 2.08 26.76 -2.79
CA SER A 703 1.70 26.57 -4.18
C SER A 703 2.91 26.38 -5.07
N MET A 704 2.78 25.51 -6.05
CA MET A 704 3.74 25.34 -7.16
C MET A 704 3.28 26.07 -8.43
N ILE A 705 2.03 26.58 -8.46
CA ILE A 705 1.47 27.26 -9.64
C ILE A 705 2.22 28.57 -9.90
N GLY A 706 2.65 28.75 -11.16
CA GLY A 706 3.38 29.95 -11.56
C GLY A 706 4.75 30.10 -10.92
N VAL A 707 5.32 29.02 -10.38
CA VAL A 707 6.69 28.97 -9.83
C VAL A 707 7.55 28.12 -10.78
N PRO A 708 8.64 28.65 -11.33
CA PRO A 708 9.56 27.87 -12.16
C PRO A 708 10.11 26.67 -11.36
N GLN A 709 10.09 25.50 -11.97
CA GLN A 709 10.68 24.27 -11.41
C GLN A 709 11.97 23.97 -12.16
N ASP A 710 13.06 23.66 -11.47
CA ASP A 710 14.38 23.35 -12.06
C ASP A 710 14.45 21.92 -12.66
#